data_26a4aa618b7999f1d9b1b7c17128204f
#
_entry.id   26a4aa618b7999f1d9b1b7c17128204f
#
_cell.length_a   1.000
_cell.length_b   1.000
_cell.length_c   1.000
_cell.angle_alpha   90.00
_cell.angle_beta   90.00
_cell.angle_gamma   90.00
#
_symmetry.space_group_name_H-M   'P 1'
#
loop_
_entity.id
_entity.type
_entity.pdbx_description
1 polymer ?
#
loop_
_entity_poly.entity_id
_entity_poly.type
_entity_poly.pdbx_seq_one_letter_code
_entity_poly.pdbx_strand_id
1 'polypeptide(L)'
;MDVDAIVKKMTLEEKARAVEGVGFWWTQEYPELEVPAIQVSDGPHGVRKMYFKIPGEPDMATITAVCFPAACATACSFDPELMEDMGHTLGKECQAEDVGVLLGPAVNIKRSPLCGRNFEYVSEDPYVAGKMSAALIRGVQAEGVGTSIKHFAANSQEFERMYCSAEVDERTLREIYLPAFETAIKESNPWTVMCSYNKINGVYSSENPWLLNQVLREEWGYDGLVMSDWGAVANRIAGIAAGLDLEMPGSNGVNVESICKAVQDGTLSEEALDKAVTNVLRLVDRFVSSRQEEKFVREVDHAKAVEVERESIVLLKNENKVLPLSGEEKVALVGGFAERPRYQGGGSSHIESFRVVSALSLAERYGTFTYNRGFSEAEDVYDETLQQEALEAARDADKIVVFAGLPEVFESEGYDREHMQLPACQNRMIDQLIETGKPVIVVLHNGSPVELPWADRVAGIVEAYLGGEGVGEAVMDVLYGRVNPSGKLAESFPIKLSDNPSFLNFPGSEHKVNYAEGIFVGYRYYDTKQMDVRFPFGYGLSYTDFRYSNLRVSRESFTAEEGVTVSVDVTNIGDRAGKEVVQLYVADRTGSTRRPVHELKGFCKLALEPGETKAAQFVLDKRAFAWYDVEQGDWYAANGAYTIEVGSSSRDIQYTVEVRIIGSKDKPPVIDMDVQLGELLASPYTREYTLERMKKYMDHFRPTTSESEEMIEAVVRFMPLHSLRSFMYITNEELEEICEDLKKHVESQMN
;
A
#
# COMPACT_ATOMS: atom_id res chain seq x y z
N MET A 1 0.14 -23.56 -26.46
CA MET A 1 1.40 -23.75 -27.26
C MET A 1 2.33 -24.75 -26.57
N ASP A 2 3.19 -25.43 -27.28
CA ASP A 2 4.31 -26.21 -26.68
C ASP A 2 5.53 -25.30 -26.50
N VAL A 3 5.53 -24.56 -25.39
CA VAL A 3 6.51 -23.50 -25.08
C VAL A 3 7.95 -24.09 -25.10
N ASP A 4 8.17 -25.26 -24.48
CA ASP A 4 9.50 -25.85 -24.40
C ASP A 4 10.04 -26.28 -25.78
N ALA A 5 9.16 -26.73 -26.67
CA ALA A 5 9.53 -27.05 -28.05
C ALA A 5 9.82 -25.80 -28.89
N ILE A 6 9.11 -24.68 -28.61
CA ILE A 6 9.34 -23.41 -29.28
C ILE A 6 10.70 -22.82 -28.86
N VAL A 7 10.99 -22.73 -27.55
CA VAL A 7 12.27 -22.22 -27.03
C VAL A 7 13.46 -22.95 -27.61
N LYS A 8 13.36 -24.30 -27.77
CA LYS A 8 14.44 -25.14 -28.38
C LYS A 8 14.63 -24.90 -29.87
N LYS A 9 13.61 -24.37 -30.58
CA LYS A 9 13.71 -24.07 -32.01
C LYS A 9 14.21 -22.65 -32.28
N MET A 10 14.04 -21.74 -31.32
CA MET A 10 14.46 -20.35 -31.44
C MET A 10 15.99 -20.23 -31.56
N THR A 11 16.41 -19.37 -32.46
CA THR A 11 17.80 -18.91 -32.56
C THR A 11 18.15 -18.02 -31.37
N LEU A 12 19.42 -17.82 -31.08
CA LEU A 12 19.86 -16.92 -30.01
C LEU A 12 19.35 -15.49 -30.20
N GLU A 13 19.30 -14.99 -31.43
CA GLU A 13 18.77 -13.68 -31.74
C GLU A 13 17.25 -13.59 -31.47
N GLU A 14 16.47 -14.57 -31.85
CA GLU A 14 15.05 -14.67 -31.56
C GLU A 14 14.78 -14.71 -30.05
N LYS A 15 15.56 -15.47 -29.28
CA LYS A 15 15.51 -15.51 -27.82
C LYS A 15 15.80 -14.14 -27.22
N ALA A 16 16.84 -13.46 -27.69
CA ALA A 16 17.20 -12.12 -27.23
C ALA A 16 16.12 -11.08 -27.55
N ARG A 17 15.43 -11.21 -28.70
CA ARG A 17 14.28 -10.35 -29.05
C ARG A 17 13.04 -10.66 -28.23
N ALA A 18 12.80 -11.91 -27.85
CA ALA A 18 11.62 -12.31 -27.10
C ALA A 18 11.54 -11.70 -25.71
N VAL A 19 12.67 -11.31 -25.14
CA VAL A 19 12.76 -10.67 -23.81
C VAL A 19 12.75 -9.14 -23.88
N GLU A 20 12.48 -8.56 -25.04
CA GLU A 20 12.24 -7.13 -25.27
C GLU A 20 10.82 -6.86 -25.77
N GLY A 21 10.23 -5.74 -25.31
CA GLY A 21 8.97 -5.23 -25.85
C GLY A 21 9.10 -4.70 -27.27
N VAL A 22 7.98 -4.68 -28.00
CA VAL A 22 7.86 -4.06 -29.33
C VAL A 22 7.00 -2.81 -29.24
N GLY A 23 7.54 -1.69 -29.72
CA GLY A 23 6.93 -0.39 -29.48
C GLY A 23 6.77 -0.15 -27.97
N PHE A 24 5.65 0.48 -27.57
CA PHE A 24 5.40 0.81 -26.17
C PHE A 24 4.66 -0.28 -25.40
N TRP A 25 3.90 -1.20 -26.09
CA TRP A 25 2.86 -1.95 -25.42
C TRP A 25 2.77 -3.43 -25.80
N TRP A 26 3.63 -3.96 -26.68
CA TRP A 26 3.48 -5.28 -27.26
C TRP A 26 4.63 -6.21 -26.90
N THR A 27 4.35 -7.50 -26.78
CA THR A 27 5.37 -8.56 -26.83
C THR A 27 5.77 -8.82 -28.30
N GLN A 28 6.92 -9.49 -28.48
CA GLN A 28 7.38 -9.88 -29.82
C GLN A 28 6.48 -10.99 -30.40
N GLU A 29 6.15 -10.90 -31.70
CA GLU A 29 5.50 -11.98 -32.45
C GLU A 29 6.52 -12.84 -33.22
N TYR A 30 6.19 -14.13 -33.38
CA TYR A 30 6.95 -15.07 -34.22
C TYR A 30 5.99 -15.89 -35.08
N PRO A 31 5.57 -15.41 -36.25
CA PRO A 31 4.61 -16.10 -37.13
C PRO A 31 5.03 -17.49 -37.52
N GLU A 32 6.34 -17.72 -37.80
CA GLU A 32 6.90 -18.99 -38.16
C GLU A 32 6.85 -20.07 -37.06
N LEU A 33 6.69 -19.58 -35.78
CA LEU A 33 6.54 -20.43 -34.60
C LEU A 33 5.12 -20.42 -34.04
N GLU A 34 4.18 -19.79 -34.74
CA GLU A 34 2.78 -19.62 -34.34
C GLU A 34 2.62 -18.88 -32.96
N VAL A 35 3.54 -17.96 -32.66
CA VAL A 35 3.49 -17.14 -31.43
C VAL A 35 2.97 -15.76 -31.78
N PRO A 36 1.77 -15.38 -31.35
CA PRO A 36 1.25 -14.01 -31.56
C PRO A 36 1.83 -13.03 -30.56
N ALA A 37 1.81 -11.75 -30.91
CA ALA A 37 2.01 -10.67 -29.93
C ALA A 37 0.79 -10.50 -29.04
N ILE A 38 0.99 -10.08 -27.79
CA ILE A 38 -0.08 -9.63 -26.88
C ILE A 38 0.18 -8.20 -26.46
N GLN A 39 -0.90 -7.44 -26.22
CA GLN A 39 -0.81 -6.06 -25.73
C GLN A 39 -0.91 -6.02 -24.23
N VAL A 40 -0.05 -5.24 -23.56
CA VAL A 40 -0.20 -4.82 -22.18
C VAL A 40 -0.75 -3.39 -22.15
N SER A 41 -1.47 -2.99 -21.11
CA SER A 41 -2.08 -1.67 -21.03
C SER A 41 -2.02 -1.11 -19.62
N ASP A 42 -1.73 0.20 -19.52
CA ASP A 42 -1.96 0.92 -18.27
C ASP A 42 -3.43 0.88 -17.86
N GLY A 43 -3.69 1.23 -16.60
CA GLY A 43 -5.02 1.46 -16.08
C GLY A 43 -5.37 0.65 -14.84
N PRO A 44 -4.80 0.97 -13.66
CA PRO A 44 -5.15 0.28 -12.41
C PRO A 44 -6.60 0.51 -11.97
N HIS A 45 -7.28 1.55 -12.51
CA HIS A 45 -8.67 1.89 -12.23
C HIS A 45 -9.51 2.19 -13.49
N GLY A 46 -9.11 1.62 -14.64
CA GLY A 46 -9.78 1.74 -15.94
C GLY A 46 -8.83 1.31 -17.05
N VAL A 47 -9.32 0.93 -18.21
CA VAL A 47 -8.47 0.46 -19.31
C VAL A 47 -7.93 1.66 -20.10
N ARG A 48 -6.61 1.89 -20.03
CA ARG A 48 -5.94 2.96 -20.78
C ARG A 48 -5.22 2.40 -22.02
N LYS A 49 -5.96 1.69 -22.87
CA LYS A 49 -5.38 1.15 -24.10
C LYS A 49 -5.02 2.28 -25.06
N MET A 50 -3.74 2.34 -25.42
CA MET A 50 -3.21 3.33 -26.37
C MET A 50 -3.03 2.73 -27.75
N TYR A 51 -3.26 3.53 -28.78
CA TYR A 51 -3.04 3.19 -30.17
C TYR A 51 -2.52 4.39 -30.96
N PHE A 52 -1.77 4.15 -32.03
CA PHE A 52 -1.37 5.21 -32.97
C PHE A 52 -2.53 5.46 -33.94
N LYS A 53 -2.98 6.70 -34.06
CA LYS A 53 -4.06 7.08 -35.00
C LYS A 53 -3.66 6.86 -36.46
N ILE A 54 -2.41 7.17 -36.81
CA ILE A 54 -1.87 7.01 -38.17
C ILE A 54 -0.37 6.68 -38.03
N PRO A 55 0.17 5.74 -38.82
CA PRO A 55 1.60 5.48 -38.83
C PRO A 55 2.40 6.73 -39.17
N GLY A 56 3.25 7.20 -38.24
CA GLY A 56 4.09 8.40 -38.43
C GLY A 56 3.54 9.71 -37.86
N GLU A 57 2.34 9.70 -37.28
CA GLU A 57 1.84 10.85 -36.51
C GLU A 57 2.22 10.72 -35.02
N PRO A 58 2.62 11.83 -34.36
CA PRO A 58 3.05 11.82 -32.96
C PRO A 58 1.90 11.64 -31.94
N ASP A 59 0.64 11.69 -32.38
CA ASP A 59 -0.51 11.63 -31.47
C ASP A 59 -0.88 10.19 -31.14
N MET A 60 -0.47 9.74 -29.95
CA MET A 60 -1.04 8.56 -29.32
C MET A 60 -2.46 8.89 -28.85
N ALA A 61 -3.44 8.12 -29.31
CA ALA A 61 -4.81 8.20 -28.80
C ALA A 61 -5.06 7.06 -27.82
N THR A 62 -5.92 7.31 -26.86
CA THR A 62 -6.45 6.29 -25.96
C THR A 62 -7.89 5.95 -26.33
N ILE A 63 -8.32 4.75 -26.00
CA ILE A 63 -9.75 4.40 -26.07
C ILE A 63 -10.52 5.18 -25.00
N THR A 64 -11.79 5.41 -25.25
CA THR A 64 -12.72 5.88 -24.21
C THR A 64 -13.14 4.69 -23.37
N ALA A 65 -12.89 4.72 -22.07
CA ALA A 65 -13.17 3.65 -21.10
C ALA A 65 -13.89 4.18 -19.86
N VAL A 66 -14.32 3.31 -18.95
CA VAL A 66 -14.91 3.73 -17.68
C VAL A 66 -13.78 4.00 -16.68
N CYS A 67 -13.81 5.17 -16.05
CA CYS A 67 -12.89 5.54 -15.00
C CYS A 67 -13.50 5.19 -13.64
N PHE A 68 -13.03 4.11 -13.04
CA PHE A 68 -13.36 3.74 -11.67
C PHE A 68 -12.69 4.67 -10.65
N PRO A 69 -13.12 4.67 -9.38
CA PRO A 69 -12.40 5.37 -8.32
C PRO A 69 -10.95 4.90 -8.22
N ALA A 70 -10.03 5.85 -8.01
CA ALA A 70 -8.62 5.55 -7.82
C ALA A 70 -8.37 4.77 -6.50
N ALA A 71 -7.18 4.17 -6.35
CA ALA A 71 -6.90 3.32 -5.20
C ALA A 71 -7.01 4.05 -3.85
N CYS A 72 -6.71 5.35 -3.78
CA CYS A 72 -6.91 6.16 -2.58
C CYS A 72 -8.39 6.19 -2.10
N ALA A 73 -9.34 6.14 -3.05
CA ALA A 73 -10.76 6.03 -2.74
C ALA A 73 -11.16 4.57 -2.46
N THR A 74 -10.89 3.65 -3.39
CA THR A 74 -11.35 2.25 -3.28
C THR A 74 -10.84 1.55 -2.02
N ALA A 75 -9.64 1.89 -1.55
CA ALA A 75 -9.08 1.36 -0.31
C ALA A 75 -9.95 1.68 0.92
N CYS A 76 -10.62 2.83 0.91
CA CYS A 76 -11.51 3.25 1.98
C CYS A 76 -12.78 2.40 2.10
N SER A 77 -13.11 1.59 1.10
CA SER A 77 -14.21 0.64 1.19
C SER A 77 -13.95 -0.46 2.21
N PHE A 78 -12.69 -0.86 2.45
CA PHE A 78 -12.31 -2.03 3.25
C PHE A 78 -13.14 -3.27 2.88
N ASP A 79 -13.38 -3.44 1.58
CA ASP A 79 -14.29 -4.46 1.05
C ASP A 79 -13.60 -5.24 -0.09
N PRO A 80 -12.94 -6.38 0.23
CA PRO A 80 -12.29 -7.20 -0.79
C PRO A 80 -13.27 -7.78 -1.81
N GLU A 81 -14.55 -8.07 -1.43
CA GLU A 81 -15.54 -8.59 -2.37
C GLU A 81 -15.90 -7.53 -3.44
N LEU A 82 -16.04 -6.27 -3.01
CA LEU A 82 -16.24 -5.15 -3.94
C LEU A 82 -15.05 -4.96 -4.90
N MET A 83 -13.82 -5.13 -4.39
CA MET A 83 -12.61 -5.05 -5.23
C MET A 83 -12.53 -6.19 -6.25
N GLU A 84 -12.91 -7.40 -5.86
CA GLU A 84 -12.96 -8.56 -6.76
C GLU A 84 -14.00 -8.33 -7.87
N ASP A 85 -15.17 -7.78 -7.52
CA ASP A 85 -16.25 -7.43 -8.44
C ASP A 85 -15.83 -6.31 -9.43
N MET A 86 -15.13 -5.28 -8.94
CA MET A 86 -14.50 -4.27 -9.80
C MET A 86 -13.48 -4.92 -10.74
N GLY A 87 -12.69 -5.87 -10.23
CA GLY A 87 -11.72 -6.63 -11.00
C GLY A 87 -12.35 -7.43 -12.14
N HIS A 88 -13.48 -8.09 -11.88
CA HIS A 88 -14.27 -8.79 -12.93
C HIS A 88 -14.71 -7.83 -14.04
N THR A 89 -15.15 -6.62 -13.68
CA THR A 89 -15.57 -5.62 -14.68
C THR A 89 -14.37 -5.18 -15.53
N LEU A 90 -13.24 -4.82 -14.91
CA LEU A 90 -12.01 -4.43 -15.62
C LEU A 90 -11.48 -5.57 -16.51
N GLY A 91 -11.55 -6.82 -16.06
CA GLY A 91 -11.12 -7.99 -16.86
C GLY A 91 -11.97 -8.16 -18.12
N LYS A 92 -13.28 -7.96 -18.04
CA LYS A 92 -14.20 -7.98 -19.20
C LYS A 92 -13.91 -6.84 -20.19
N GLU A 93 -13.68 -5.63 -19.69
CA GLU A 93 -13.25 -4.51 -20.52
C GLU A 93 -11.94 -4.82 -21.25
N CYS A 94 -10.96 -5.41 -20.56
CA CYS A 94 -9.69 -5.83 -21.17
C CYS A 94 -9.89 -6.91 -22.24
N GLN A 95 -10.74 -7.90 -22.02
CA GLN A 95 -11.07 -8.92 -23.04
C GLN A 95 -11.73 -8.29 -24.26
N ALA A 96 -12.69 -7.38 -24.06
CA ALA A 96 -13.35 -6.68 -25.16
C ALA A 96 -12.40 -5.83 -26.01
N GLU A 97 -11.34 -5.34 -25.39
CA GLU A 97 -10.30 -4.52 -26.02
C GLU A 97 -9.03 -5.30 -26.42
N ASP A 98 -9.03 -6.63 -26.29
CA ASP A 98 -7.87 -7.50 -26.59
C ASP A 98 -6.59 -7.07 -25.84
N VAL A 99 -6.72 -6.75 -24.55
CA VAL A 99 -5.64 -6.43 -23.63
C VAL A 99 -5.26 -7.68 -22.86
N GLY A 100 -4.02 -8.13 -23.01
CA GLY A 100 -3.53 -9.37 -22.38
C GLY A 100 -3.12 -9.22 -20.91
N VAL A 101 -2.63 -8.02 -20.54
CA VAL A 101 -2.23 -7.70 -19.16
C VAL A 101 -2.62 -6.28 -18.82
N LEU A 102 -3.34 -6.10 -17.72
CA LEU A 102 -3.62 -4.82 -17.10
C LEU A 102 -2.49 -4.47 -16.11
N LEU A 103 -1.83 -3.30 -16.28
CA LEU A 103 -0.69 -2.86 -15.49
C LEU A 103 -1.16 -2.24 -14.15
N GLY A 104 -1.52 -3.09 -13.24
CA GLY A 104 -2.00 -2.78 -11.89
C GLY A 104 -2.33 -4.07 -11.12
N PRO A 105 -2.68 -3.94 -9.82
CA PRO A 105 -2.72 -2.73 -9.00
C PRO A 105 -1.35 -2.21 -8.57
N ALA A 106 -1.30 -0.92 -8.14
CA ALA A 106 -0.13 -0.30 -7.55
C ALA A 106 -0.23 -0.34 -6.01
N VAL A 107 0.75 -0.96 -5.34
CA VAL A 107 0.65 -1.31 -3.91
C VAL A 107 1.77 -0.74 -3.03
N ASN A 108 2.52 0.24 -3.55
CA ASN A 108 3.54 0.90 -2.74
C ASN A 108 2.92 1.57 -1.53
N ILE A 109 3.65 1.56 -0.42
CA ILE A 109 3.17 2.12 0.83
C ILE A 109 3.17 3.66 0.77
N LYS A 110 2.08 4.28 1.22
CA LYS A 110 1.93 5.72 1.39
C LYS A 110 2.80 6.20 2.56
N ARG A 111 4.10 6.37 2.28
CA ARG A 111 5.13 6.72 3.25
C ARG A 111 5.06 8.19 3.64
N SER A 112 4.93 9.07 2.64
CA SER A 112 4.80 10.51 2.79
C SER A 112 3.53 10.99 2.10
N PRO A 113 2.76 11.93 2.71
CA PRO A 113 1.61 12.53 2.04
C PRO A 113 1.98 13.35 0.80
N LEU A 114 3.27 13.63 0.60
CA LEU A 114 3.76 14.41 -0.53
C LEU A 114 4.00 13.57 -1.79
N CYS A 115 4.08 12.24 -1.71
CA CYS A 115 4.31 11.41 -2.90
C CYS A 115 3.25 11.65 -3.97
N GLY A 116 3.69 12.04 -5.16
CA GLY A 116 2.79 12.43 -6.27
C GLY A 116 1.87 11.32 -6.74
N ARG A 117 2.25 10.04 -6.55
CA ARG A 117 1.46 8.87 -6.94
C ARG A 117 0.64 8.25 -5.80
N ASN A 118 0.50 8.89 -4.64
CA ASN A 118 -0.32 8.37 -3.55
C ASN A 118 -1.77 8.08 -3.96
N PHE A 119 -2.31 8.81 -4.92
CA PHE A 119 -3.69 8.61 -5.40
C PHE A 119 -3.90 7.20 -6.00
N GLU A 120 -2.89 6.59 -6.59
CA GLU A 120 -2.98 5.23 -7.14
C GLU A 120 -2.47 4.13 -6.20
N TYR A 121 -1.94 4.49 -5.02
CA TYR A 121 -1.52 3.56 -3.99
C TYR A 121 -2.63 3.31 -2.97
N VAL A 122 -2.70 2.07 -2.48
CA VAL A 122 -3.84 1.62 -1.66
C VAL A 122 -3.81 2.22 -0.25
N SER A 123 -2.71 2.03 0.52
CA SER A 123 -2.72 2.33 1.95
C SER A 123 -1.32 2.64 2.52
N GLU A 124 -1.29 3.25 3.71
CA GLU A 124 -0.12 3.27 4.59
C GLU A 124 0.09 1.94 5.33
N ASP A 125 -0.93 1.07 5.31
CA ASP A 125 -0.91 -0.24 5.96
C ASP A 125 -0.73 -1.37 4.95
N PRO A 126 0.33 -2.21 5.08
CA PRO A 126 0.62 -3.27 4.13
C PRO A 126 -0.43 -4.41 4.12
N TYR A 127 -1.17 -4.62 5.23
CA TYR A 127 -2.21 -5.64 5.28
C TYR A 127 -3.42 -5.24 4.42
N VAL A 128 -3.90 -4.00 4.56
CA VAL A 128 -4.96 -3.46 3.69
C VAL A 128 -4.52 -3.45 2.23
N ALA A 129 -3.30 -2.93 1.96
CA ALA A 129 -2.78 -2.87 0.60
C ALA A 129 -2.71 -4.26 -0.05
N GLY A 130 -2.25 -5.27 0.68
CA GLY A 130 -2.17 -6.65 0.18
C GLY A 130 -3.54 -7.28 -0.06
N LYS A 131 -4.46 -7.20 0.90
CA LYS A 131 -5.79 -7.85 0.81
C LYS A 131 -6.67 -7.26 -0.28
N MET A 132 -6.75 -5.93 -0.36
CA MET A 132 -7.55 -5.24 -1.37
C MET A 132 -7.01 -5.51 -2.78
N SER A 133 -5.69 -5.50 -2.94
CA SER A 133 -5.04 -5.77 -4.22
C SER A 133 -5.15 -7.22 -4.65
N ALA A 134 -5.01 -8.18 -3.74
CA ALA A 134 -5.22 -9.59 -4.03
C ALA A 134 -6.63 -9.86 -4.59
N ALA A 135 -7.64 -9.21 -4.02
CA ALA A 135 -9.01 -9.32 -4.48
C ALA A 135 -9.19 -8.77 -5.90
N LEU A 136 -8.69 -7.56 -6.17
CA LEU A 136 -8.72 -6.98 -7.52
C LEU A 136 -8.05 -7.90 -8.56
N ILE A 137 -6.86 -8.42 -8.22
CA ILE A 137 -6.12 -9.34 -9.09
C ILE A 137 -6.95 -10.60 -9.39
N ARG A 138 -7.59 -11.21 -8.38
CA ARG A 138 -8.45 -12.39 -8.60
C ARG A 138 -9.58 -12.08 -9.55
N GLY A 139 -10.26 -10.95 -9.38
CA GLY A 139 -11.35 -10.53 -10.25
C GLY A 139 -10.93 -10.38 -11.71
N VAL A 140 -9.85 -9.62 -11.98
CA VAL A 140 -9.32 -9.43 -13.34
C VAL A 140 -8.88 -10.77 -13.95
N GLN A 141 -8.14 -11.58 -13.20
CA GLN A 141 -7.60 -12.85 -13.71
C GLN A 141 -8.66 -13.93 -13.91
N ALA A 142 -9.79 -13.87 -13.20
CA ALA A 142 -10.93 -14.76 -13.44
C ALA A 142 -11.55 -14.57 -14.83
N GLU A 143 -11.40 -13.38 -15.41
CA GLU A 143 -11.84 -13.09 -16.79
C GLU A 143 -10.77 -13.43 -17.84
N GLY A 144 -9.69 -14.13 -17.47
CA GLY A 144 -8.65 -14.58 -18.40
C GLY A 144 -7.69 -13.47 -18.86
N VAL A 145 -7.54 -12.41 -18.09
CA VAL A 145 -6.61 -11.30 -18.32
C VAL A 145 -5.55 -11.27 -17.23
N GLY A 146 -4.30 -11.05 -17.60
CA GLY A 146 -3.21 -10.91 -16.63
C GLY A 146 -3.26 -9.58 -15.90
N THR A 147 -2.66 -9.54 -14.71
CA THR A 147 -2.37 -8.32 -13.95
C THR A 147 -0.88 -8.16 -13.77
N SER A 148 -0.41 -6.92 -13.59
CA SER A 148 0.96 -6.63 -13.21
C SER A 148 0.98 -5.83 -11.92
N ILE A 149 1.18 -6.51 -10.79
CA ILE A 149 1.31 -5.82 -9.51
C ILE A 149 2.57 -4.97 -9.50
N LYS A 150 2.46 -3.70 -9.05
CA LYS A 150 3.52 -2.69 -9.20
C LYS A 150 3.61 -1.75 -7.99
N HIS A 151 4.71 -1.07 -7.77
CA HIS A 151 6.03 -1.15 -8.40
C HIS A 151 6.98 -1.84 -7.42
N PHE A 152 7.53 -2.97 -7.76
CA PHE A 152 8.29 -3.84 -6.87
C PHE A 152 9.78 -3.44 -6.82
N ALA A 153 10.30 -2.73 -5.76
CA ALA A 153 9.60 -2.32 -4.55
C ALA A 153 10.09 -0.94 -4.07
N ALA A 154 9.47 -0.42 -2.99
CA ALA A 154 9.87 0.82 -2.31
C ALA A 154 9.92 2.07 -3.20
N ASN A 155 9.01 2.19 -4.17
CA ASN A 155 8.81 3.38 -5.00
C ASN A 155 7.78 4.30 -4.33
N SER A 156 8.19 5.02 -3.26
CA SER A 156 7.30 5.84 -2.45
C SER A 156 7.55 7.35 -2.61
N GLN A 157 8.13 7.75 -3.74
CA GLN A 157 8.35 9.15 -4.17
C GLN A 157 8.53 9.24 -5.67
N GLU A 158 8.31 10.44 -6.24
CA GLU A 158 8.54 10.73 -7.66
C GLU A 158 9.86 11.46 -7.91
N PHE A 159 10.33 12.23 -6.92
CA PHE A 159 11.59 12.95 -7.03
C PHE A 159 12.75 11.98 -7.31
N GLU A 160 13.44 12.22 -8.44
CA GLU A 160 14.55 11.38 -8.93
C GLU A 160 14.22 9.86 -9.00
N ARG A 161 12.96 9.47 -9.19
CA ARG A 161 12.51 8.07 -9.10
C ARG A 161 13.32 7.08 -9.96
N MET A 162 13.82 7.52 -11.13
CA MET A 162 14.61 6.68 -12.03
C MET A 162 16.08 6.52 -11.62
N TYR A 163 16.51 7.19 -10.56
CA TYR A 163 17.93 7.20 -10.16
C TYR A 163 18.16 7.07 -8.67
N CYS A 164 17.24 7.56 -7.86
CA CYS A 164 17.36 7.62 -6.41
C CYS A 164 17.47 6.21 -5.79
N SER A 165 18.31 6.09 -4.75
CA SER A 165 18.41 4.88 -3.94
C SER A 165 17.60 5.01 -2.65
N ALA A 166 16.60 4.14 -2.48
CA ALA A 166 15.90 3.95 -1.23
C ALA A 166 16.80 3.13 -0.29
N GLU A 167 17.30 3.78 0.76
CA GLU A 167 18.13 3.15 1.79
C GLU A 167 17.21 2.64 2.91
N VAL A 168 16.99 1.34 2.96
CA VAL A 168 15.99 0.70 3.83
C VAL A 168 16.60 -0.56 4.45
N ASP A 169 16.53 -0.69 5.77
CA ASP A 169 16.96 -1.91 6.44
C ASP A 169 16.05 -3.11 6.09
N GLU A 170 16.57 -4.32 6.18
CA GLU A 170 15.86 -5.52 5.74
C GLU A 170 14.58 -5.77 6.54
N ARG A 171 14.59 -5.56 7.86
CA ARG A 171 13.40 -5.71 8.69
C ARG A 171 12.28 -4.78 8.22
N THR A 172 12.60 -3.53 7.96
CA THR A 172 11.63 -2.54 7.44
C THR A 172 11.11 -2.93 6.06
N LEU A 173 11.97 -3.41 5.15
CA LEU A 173 11.53 -3.95 3.87
C LEU A 173 10.53 -5.09 4.08
N ARG A 174 10.87 -6.07 4.93
CA ARG A 174 10.07 -7.28 5.21
C ARG A 174 8.75 -7.01 5.93
N GLU A 175 8.69 -6.01 6.83
CA GLU A 175 7.49 -5.73 7.62
C GLU A 175 6.57 -4.67 7.00
N ILE A 176 7.08 -3.77 6.15
CA ILE A 176 6.32 -2.63 5.61
C ILE A 176 6.22 -2.63 4.09
N TYR A 177 7.34 -2.68 3.35
CA TYR A 177 7.34 -2.40 1.91
C TYR A 177 7.12 -3.63 1.03
N LEU A 178 7.41 -4.82 1.51
CA LEU A 178 7.23 -6.08 0.77
C LEU A 178 5.92 -6.83 1.08
N PRO A 179 5.28 -6.73 2.28
CA PRO A 179 4.14 -7.60 2.61
C PRO A 179 2.91 -7.42 1.73
N ALA A 180 2.65 -6.22 1.18
CA ALA A 180 1.55 -6.02 0.25
C ALA A 180 1.73 -6.87 -1.03
N PHE A 181 2.95 -6.92 -1.56
CA PHE A 181 3.32 -7.79 -2.68
C PHE A 181 3.25 -9.26 -2.30
N GLU A 182 3.85 -9.64 -1.15
CA GLU A 182 3.85 -11.03 -0.67
C GLU A 182 2.41 -11.56 -0.53
N THR A 183 1.52 -10.79 0.10
CA THR A 183 0.12 -11.16 0.28
C THR A 183 -0.58 -11.33 -1.06
N ALA A 184 -0.45 -10.35 -1.95
CA ALA A 184 -1.08 -10.41 -3.26
C ALA A 184 -0.56 -11.59 -4.11
N ILE A 185 0.75 -11.84 -4.09
CA ILE A 185 1.36 -12.97 -4.81
C ILE A 185 0.84 -14.30 -4.26
N LYS A 186 0.87 -14.50 -2.95
CA LYS A 186 0.46 -15.77 -2.33
C LYS A 186 -1.05 -16.04 -2.43
N GLU A 187 -1.89 -14.99 -2.42
CA GLU A 187 -3.35 -15.14 -2.42
C GLU A 187 -4.00 -15.07 -3.80
N SER A 188 -3.32 -14.50 -4.81
CA SER A 188 -3.90 -14.31 -6.14
C SER A 188 -2.99 -14.73 -7.31
N ASN A 189 -1.72 -14.99 -7.08
CA ASN A 189 -0.74 -15.38 -8.09
C ASN A 189 -0.84 -14.53 -9.37
N PRO A 190 -0.50 -13.21 -9.31
CA PRO A 190 -0.56 -12.32 -10.46
C PRO A 190 0.28 -12.87 -11.61
N TRP A 191 -0.21 -12.72 -12.85
CA TRP A 191 0.53 -13.24 -14.00
C TRP A 191 1.88 -12.56 -14.18
N THR A 192 1.94 -11.28 -13.81
CA THR A 192 3.18 -10.51 -13.89
C THR A 192 3.41 -9.65 -12.66
N VAL A 193 4.68 -9.35 -12.41
CA VAL A 193 5.17 -8.37 -11.42
C VAL A 193 5.98 -7.32 -12.16
N MET A 194 5.74 -6.04 -11.91
CA MET A 194 6.53 -4.94 -12.48
C MET A 194 7.54 -4.45 -11.44
N CYS A 195 8.84 -4.53 -11.74
CA CYS A 195 9.86 -3.93 -10.89
C CYS A 195 9.82 -2.41 -10.96
N SER A 196 10.25 -1.74 -9.87
CA SER A 196 10.27 -0.28 -9.77
C SER A 196 11.47 0.35 -10.47
N TYR A 197 11.40 1.68 -10.68
CA TYR A 197 12.49 2.48 -11.23
C TYR A 197 13.70 2.60 -10.34
N ASN A 198 13.47 2.78 -9.03
CA ASN A 198 14.47 3.17 -8.04
C ASN A 198 15.47 2.05 -7.72
N LYS A 199 16.57 2.45 -7.12
CA LYS A 199 17.48 1.52 -6.44
C LYS A 199 16.96 1.19 -5.04
N ILE A 200 17.29 0.01 -4.56
CA ILE A 200 17.15 -0.40 -3.16
C ILE A 200 18.57 -0.69 -2.66
N ASN A 201 19.01 0.07 -1.65
CA ASN A 201 20.33 -0.08 -1.06
C ASN A 201 21.47 -0.10 -2.12
N GLY A 202 21.38 0.83 -3.09
CA GLY A 202 22.36 1.03 -4.14
C GLY A 202 22.18 0.18 -5.41
N VAL A 203 21.29 -0.83 -5.43
CA VAL A 203 21.05 -1.73 -6.58
C VAL A 203 19.70 -1.42 -7.21
N TYR A 204 19.64 -1.24 -8.54
CA TYR A 204 18.36 -1.06 -9.26
C TYR A 204 17.44 -2.25 -9.03
N SER A 205 16.16 -1.99 -8.81
CA SER A 205 15.16 -3.06 -8.58
C SER A 205 15.13 -4.07 -9.72
N SER A 206 15.32 -3.63 -10.97
CA SER A 206 15.38 -4.47 -12.18
C SER A 206 16.61 -5.36 -12.26
N GLU A 207 17.63 -5.12 -11.45
CA GLU A 207 18.94 -5.81 -11.47
C GLU A 207 19.27 -6.43 -10.11
N ASN A 208 18.33 -6.50 -9.19
CA ASN A 208 18.55 -6.89 -7.80
C ASN A 208 18.28 -8.40 -7.59
N PRO A 209 19.31 -9.26 -7.52
CA PRO A 209 19.12 -10.70 -7.37
C PRO A 209 18.54 -11.09 -6.01
N TRP A 210 18.80 -10.31 -4.95
CA TRP A 210 18.17 -10.52 -3.65
C TRP A 210 16.65 -10.31 -3.77
N LEU A 211 16.21 -9.23 -4.43
CA LEU A 211 14.80 -8.90 -4.58
C LEU A 211 14.07 -9.88 -5.51
N LEU A 212 14.62 -10.11 -6.73
CA LEU A 212 13.92 -10.83 -7.80
C LEU A 212 14.09 -12.36 -7.72
N ASN A 213 15.28 -12.86 -7.35
CA ASN A 213 15.50 -14.30 -7.24
C ASN A 213 15.23 -14.77 -5.81
N GLN A 214 15.95 -14.27 -4.79
CA GLN A 214 15.85 -14.82 -3.45
C GLN A 214 14.46 -14.55 -2.86
N VAL A 215 14.02 -13.29 -2.74
CA VAL A 215 12.75 -12.96 -2.09
C VAL A 215 11.56 -13.40 -2.93
N LEU A 216 11.49 -12.92 -4.18
CA LEU A 216 10.30 -13.12 -5.01
C LEU A 216 10.13 -14.60 -5.44
N ARG A 217 11.19 -15.22 -5.99
CA ARG A 217 11.08 -16.55 -6.58
C ARG A 217 11.35 -17.68 -5.60
N GLU A 218 12.41 -17.58 -4.79
CA GLU A 218 12.80 -18.69 -3.90
C GLU A 218 11.95 -18.72 -2.63
N GLU A 219 11.82 -17.58 -1.92
CA GLU A 219 11.09 -17.53 -0.65
C GLU A 219 9.56 -17.50 -0.85
N TRP A 220 9.06 -16.73 -1.82
CA TRP A 220 7.61 -16.62 -2.05
C TRP A 220 7.07 -17.63 -3.06
N GLY A 221 7.96 -18.30 -3.84
CA GLY A 221 7.60 -19.32 -4.81
C GLY A 221 6.94 -18.76 -6.08
N TYR A 222 7.21 -17.50 -6.43
CA TYR A 222 6.62 -16.87 -7.59
C TYR A 222 7.20 -17.44 -8.90
N ASP A 223 6.32 -17.95 -9.77
CA ASP A 223 6.67 -18.56 -11.06
C ASP A 223 6.19 -17.76 -12.28
N GLY A 224 5.55 -16.60 -12.07
CA GLY A 224 5.10 -15.71 -13.13
C GLY A 224 6.22 -14.88 -13.76
N LEU A 225 5.83 -13.99 -14.67
CA LEU A 225 6.74 -13.10 -15.40
C LEU A 225 7.10 -11.86 -14.56
N VAL A 226 8.37 -11.46 -14.57
CA VAL A 226 8.83 -10.16 -14.07
C VAL A 226 9.11 -9.24 -15.24
N MET A 227 8.43 -8.09 -15.32
CA MET A 227 8.69 -7.05 -16.30
C MET A 227 9.34 -5.82 -15.65
N SER A 228 10.04 -5.03 -16.46
CA SER A 228 10.51 -3.72 -16.04
C SER A 228 9.38 -2.70 -16.02
N ASP A 229 9.49 -1.65 -15.20
CA ASP A 229 8.82 -0.40 -15.48
C ASP A 229 9.39 0.24 -16.77
N TRP A 230 8.67 1.20 -17.37
CA TRP A 230 8.97 1.76 -18.69
C TRP A 230 10.28 2.54 -18.71
N GLY A 231 11.34 1.89 -19.23
CA GLY A 231 12.70 2.45 -19.27
C GLY A 231 13.50 2.27 -17.97
N ALA A 232 13.11 1.37 -17.09
CA ALA A 232 13.75 1.12 -15.78
C ALA A 232 15.02 0.23 -15.87
N VAL A 233 15.41 -0.23 -17.05
CA VAL A 233 16.55 -1.14 -17.23
C VAL A 233 17.84 -0.35 -17.48
N ALA A 234 18.79 -0.40 -16.55
CA ALA A 234 20.10 0.22 -16.71
C ALA A 234 21.10 -0.79 -17.31
N ASN A 235 21.07 -2.06 -16.90
CA ASN A 235 21.92 -3.13 -17.43
C ASN A 235 21.07 -4.38 -17.69
N ARG A 236 20.77 -4.64 -18.97
CA ARG A 236 19.89 -5.75 -19.37
C ARG A 236 20.47 -7.13 -18.99
N ILE A 237 21.79 -7.30 -19.11
CA ILE A 237 22.48 -8.56 -18.81
C ILE A 237 22.37 -8.87 -17.31
N ALA A 238 22.65 -7.89 -16.46
CA ALA A 238 22.48 -8.01 -15.02
C ALA A 238 21.00 -8.27 -14.66
N GLY A 239 20.05 -7.62 -15.35
CA GLY A 239 18.61 -7.83 -15.14
C GLY A 239 18.18 -9.27 -15.44
N ILE A 240 18.56 -9.86 -16.57
CA ILE A 240 18.26 -11.26 -16.90
C ILE A 240 18.87 -12.20 -15.84
N ALA A 241 20.12 -11.98 -15.47
CA ALA A 241 20.79 -12.78 -14.44
C ALA A 241 20.11 -12.66 -13.06
N ALA A 242 19.54 -11.50 -12.75
CA ALA A 242 18.80 -11.25 -11.51
C ALA A 242 17.35 -11.78 -11.53
N GLY A 243 16.82 -12.19 -12.70
CA GLY A 243 15.46 -12.73 -12.81
C GLY A 243 14.43 -11.81 -13.48
N LEU A 244 14.85 -10.72 -14.13
CA LEU A 244 14.00 -9.86 -14.96
C LEU A 244 13.76 -10.55 -16.33
N ASP A 245 12.51 -10.87 -16.64
CA ASP A 245 12.15 -11.60 -17.84
C ASP A 245 11.94 -10.68 -19.06
N LEU A 246 11.16 -9.61 -18.91
CA LEU A 246 10.75 -8.73 -20.02
C LEU A 246 11.13 -7.27 -19.77
N GLU A 247 11.85 -6.66 -20.71
CA GLU A 247 12.14 -5.22 -20.73
C GLU A 247 11.03 -4.47 -21.47
N MET A 248 10.45 -3.43 -20.84
CA MET A 248 9.45 -2.56 -21.44
C MET A 248 9.83 -1.08 -21.33
N PRO A 249 9.59 -0.25 -22.37
CA PRO A 249 9.51 -0.68 -23.77
C PRO A 249 10.84 -1.26 -24.20
N GLY A 250 10.90 -1.97 -25.33
CA GLY A 250 12.17 -2.53 -25.81
C GLY A 250 13.19 -1.46 -26.20
N SER A 251 14.46 -1.85 -26.24
CA SER A 251 15.61 -0.98 -26.55
C SER A 251 15.79 -0.66 -28.04
N ASN A 252 14.83 -1.01 -28.88
CA ASN A 252 14.95 -0.96 -30.36
C ASN A 252 16.10 -1.82 -30.90
N GLY A 253 16.41 -2.94 -30.25
CA GLY A 253 17.41 -3.92 -30.67
C GLY A 253 18.82 -3.68 -30.11
N VAL A 254 19.07 -2.61 -29.39
CA VAL A 254 20.40 -2.32 -28.79
C VAL A 254 20.76 -3.41 -27.77
N ASN A 255 19.82 -3.79 -26.92
CA ASN A 255 20.05 -4.83 -25.93
C ASN A 255 20.08 -6.24 -26.54
N VAL A 256 19.44 -6.47 -27.69
CA VAL A 256 19.51 -7.75 -28.40
C VAL A 256 20.95 -8.13 -28.75
N GLU A 257 21.72 -7.19 -29.35
CA GLU A 257 23.12 -7.40 -29.66
C GLU A 257 23.97 -7.67 -28.41
N SER A 258 23.68 -6.93 -27.33
CA SER A 258 24.38 -7.07 -26.05
C SER A 258 24.10 -8.44 -25.41
N ILE A 259 22.84 -8.92 -25.44
CA ILE A 259 22.45 -10.25 -24.94
C ILE A 259 23.13 -11.34 -25.74
N CYS A 260 23.06 -11.27 -27.09
CA CYS A 260 23.70 -12.25 -27.94
C CYS A 260 25.21 -12.36 -27.66
N LYS A 261 25.90 -11.24 -27.53
CA LYS A 261 27.31 -11.19 -27.19
C LYS A 261 27.59 -11.78 -25.81
N ALA A 262 26.81 -11.42 -24.80
CA ALA A 262 26.99 -11.90 -23.43
C ALA A 262 26.82 -13.43 -23.32
N VAL A 263 25.88 -14.00 -24.07
CA VAL A 263 25.73 -15.47 -24.15
C VAL A 263 26.92 -16.13 -24.86
N GLN A 264 27.37 -15.53 -25.96
CA GLN A 264 28.50 -16.08 -26.74
C GLN A 264 29.83 -16.05 -25.97
N ASP A 265 30.07 -15.02 -25.16
CA ASP A 265 31.28 -14.90 -24.36
C ASP A 265 31.17 -15.54 -22.96
N GLY A 266 30.00 -16.07 -22.61
CA GLY A 266 29.71 -16.76 -21.34
C GLY A 266 29.44 -15.83 -20.14
N THR A 267 29.29 -14.52 -20.34
CA THR A 267 28.94 -13.55 -19.28
C THR A 267 27.49 -13.75 -18.82
N LEU A 268 26.60 -14.17 -19.72
CA LEU A 268 25.22 -14.58 -19.42
C LEU A 268 25.05 -16.08 -19.80
N SER A 269 24.47 -16.88 -18.90
CA SER A 269 24.13 -18.24 -19.24
C SER A 269 22.95 -18.31 -20.21
N GLU A 270 22.99 -19.17 -21.21
CA GLU A 270 21.85 -19.38 -22.12
C GLU A 270 20.64 -19.91 -21.37
N GLU A 271 20.83 -20.69 -20.29
CA GLU A 271 19.75 -21.17 -19.43
C GLU A 271 18.97 -20.03 -18.77
N ALA A 272 19.64 -18.95 -18.30
CA ALA A 272 18.98 -17.77 -17.75
C ALA A 272 18.14 -17.05 -18.80
N LEU A 273 18.66 -16.92 -20.03
CA LEU A 273 17.90 -16.36 -21.15
C LEU A 273 16.71 -17.25 -21.52
N ASP A 274 16.90 -18.56 -21.61
CA ASP A 274 15.83 -19.52 -21.91
C ASP A 274 14.72 -19.50 -20.88
N LYS A 275 15.03 -19.33 -19.60
CA LYS A 275 14.05 -19.15 -18.52
C LYS A 275 13.21 -17.88 -18.74
N ALA A 276 13.85 -16.75 -19.04
CA ALA A 276 13.16 -15.50 -19.32
C ALA A 276 12.23 -15.62 -20.54
N VAL A 277 12.72 -16.19 -21.65
CA VAL A 277 11.93 -16.45 -22.86
C VAL A 277 10.74 -17.36 -22.55
N THR A 278 10.97 -18.43 -21.77
CA THR A 278 9.90 -19.36 -21.35
C THR A 278 8.80 -18.64 -20.60
N ASN A 279 9.13 -17.71 -19.69
CA ASN A 279 8.15 -16.94 -18.95
C ASN A 279 7.34 -16.00 -19.85
N VAL A 280 7.98 -15.35 -20.83
CA VAL A 280 7.29 -14.51 -21.83
C VAL A 280 6.32 -15.35 -22.67
N LEU A 281 6.77 -16.49 -23.19
CA LEU A 281 5.92 -17.37 -24.01
C LEU A 281 4.77 -18.00 -23.22
N ARG A 282 4.97 -18.33 -21.95
CA ARG A 282 3.91 -18.79 -21.05
C ARG A 282 2.84 -17.72 -20.81
N LEU A 283 3.26 -16.44 -20.64
CA LEU A 283 2.33 -15.33 -20.54
C LEU A 283 1.48 -15.20 -21.80
N VAL A 284 2.11 -15.24 -22.98
CA VAL A 284 1.41 -15.21 -24.28
C VAL A 284 0.44 -16.38 -24.42
N ASP A 285 0.89 -17.61 -24.13
CA ASP A 285 0.06 -18.82 -24.21
C ASP A 285 -1.15 -18.72 -23.27
N ARG A 286 -0.94 -18.24 -22.05
CA ARG A 286 -1.99 -18.10 -21.04
C ARG A 286 -3.08 -17.17 -21.51
N PHE A 287 -2.75 -15.99 -22.04
CA PHE A 287 -3.75 -15.05 -22.55
C PHE A 287 -4.44 -15.59 -23.80
N VAL A 288 -3.71 -16.10 -24.78
CA VAL A 288 -4.30 -16.63 -26.04
C VAL A 288 -5.27 -17.78 -25.77
N SER A 289 -4.93 -18.65 -24.78
CA SER A 289 -5.78 -19.77 -24.39
C SER A 289 -7.01 -19.36 -23.57
N SER A 290 -7.01 -18.15 -22.98
CA SER A 290 -8.11 -17.63 -22.16
C SER A 290 -8.90 -16.50 -22.84
N ARG A 291 -8.63 -16.18 -24.11
CA ARG A 291 -9.40 -15.17 -24.86
C ARG A 291 -10.88 -15.53 -24.90
N GLN A 292 -11.72 -14.51 -24.68
CA GLN A 292 -13.17 -14.61 -24.70
C GLN A 292 -13.74 -13.49 -25.59
N GLU A 293 -14.91 -13.74 -26.19
CA GLU A 293 -15.67 -12.69 -26.88
C GLU A 293 -16.51 -11.95 -25.84
N GLU A 294 -16.03 -10.83 -25.38
CA GLU A 294 -16.71 -9.95 -24.43
C GLU A 294 -17.21 -8.66 -25.10
N LYS A 295 -18.21 -8.04 -24.49
CA LYS A 295 -18.75 -6.77 -24.90
C LYS A 295 -18.56 -5.74 -23.79
N PHE A 296 -17.94 -4.66 -24.14
CA PHE A 296 -17.82 -3.51 -23.27
C PHE A 296 -19.14 -2.71 -23.26
N VAL A 297 -19.86 -2.73 -22.14
CA VAL A 297 -21.14 -2.03 -21.96
C VAL A 297 -20.93 -0.88 -20.97
N ARG A 298 -20.46 0.23 -21.46
CA ARG A 298 -19.99 1.39 -20.66
C ARG A 298 -21.03 1.91 -19.66
N GLU A 299 -22.33 1.86 -19.99
CA GLU A 299 -23.39 2.29 -19.07
C GLU A 299 -23.54 1.37 -17.85
N VAL A 300 -23.29 0.08 -18.01
CA VAL A 300 -23.32 -0.90 -16.91
C VAL A 300 -22.08 -0.72 -16.04
N ASP A 301 -20.93 -0.57 -16.66
CA ASP A 301 -19.66 -0.44 -15.97
C ASP A 301 -19.56 0.93 -15.26
N HIS A 302 -20.14 1.99 -15.84
CA HIS A 302 -20.33 3.27 -15.16
C HIS A 302 -21.17 3.14 -13.87
N ALA A 303 -22.27 2.40 -13.92
CA ALA A 303 -23.10 2.16 -12.73
C ALA A 303 -22.30 1.39 -11.64
N LYS A 304 -21.41 0.48 -12.03
CA LYS A 304 -20.48 -0.20 -11.12
C LYS A 304 -19.45 0.78 -10.53
N ALA A 305 -18.90 1.68 -11.33
CA ALA A 305 -17.99 2.72 -10.82
C ALA A 305 -18.66 3.62 -9.77
N VAL A 306 -19.92 4.00 -9.98
CA VAL A 306 -20.74 4.75 -9.00
C VAL A 306 -20.95 3.93 -7.72
N GLU A 307 -21.25 2.61 -7.83
CA GLU A 307 -21.39 1.72 -6.67
C GLU A 307 -20.10 1.65 -5.84
N VAL A 308 -18.97 1.46 -6.52
CA VAL A 308 -17.65 1.41 -5.85
C VAL A 308 -17.38 2.71 -5.09
N GLU A 309 -17.68 3.87 -5.69
CA GLU A 309 -17.46 5.15 -5.00
C GLU A 309 -18.41 5.34 -3.82
N ARG A 310 -19.68 4.96 -3.93
CA ARG A 310 -20.65 5.02 -2.81
C ARG A 310 -20.16 4.27 -1.57
N GLU A 311 -19.47 3.14 -1.77
CA GLU A 311 -18.90 2.30 -0.71
C GLU A 311 -17.56 2.84 -0.17
N SER A 312 -16.95 3.77 -0.90
CA SER A 312 -15.61 4.31 -0.62
C SER A 312 -15.63 5.66 0.09
N ILE A 313 -16.67 6.48 -0.11
CA ILE A 313 -16.79 7.81 0.51
C ILE A 313 -16.72 7.72 2.03
N VAL A 314 -15.88 8.57 2.64
CA VAL A 314 -15.68 8.63 4.09
C VAL A 314 -16.34 9.87 4.70
N LEU A 315 -17.24 9.69 5.65
CA LEU A 315 -17.78 10.78 6.45
C LEU A 315 -16.82 11.08 7.61
N LEU A 316 -16.12 12.21 7.53
CA LEU A 316 -15.09 12.59 8.52
C LEU A 316 -15.63 13.42 9.68
N LYS A 317 -16.68 14.24 9.44
CA LYS A 317 -17.33 15.06 10.47
C LYS A 317 -18.81 15.20 10.17
N ASN A 318 -19.65 15.11 11.21
CA ASN A 318 -21.11 15.31 11.09
C ASN A 318 -21.67 15.92 12.41
N GLU A 319 -21.33 17.18 12.67
CA GLU A 319 -21.72 17.85 13.89
C GLU A 319 -23.22 18.17 13.88
N ASN A 320 -23.89 17.93 15.00
CA ASN A 320 -25.34 18.12 15.17
C ASN A 320 -26.19 17.42 14.09
N LYS A 321 -25.68 16.34 13.48
CA LYS A 321 -26.35 15.62 12.38
C LYS A 321 -26.71 16.56 11.23
N VAL A 322 -25.75 17.45 10.84
CA VAL A 322 -25.92 18.37 9.72
C VAL A 322 -26.18 17.64 8.40
N LEU A 323 -25.67 16.44 8.28
CA LEU A 323 -25.93 15.47 7.22
C LEU A 323 -26.77 14.28 7.76
N PRO A 324 -27.61 13.65 6.95
CA PRO A 324 -27.91 13.99 5.56
C PRO A 324 -28.73 15.26 5.41
N LEU A 325 -28.65 15.88 4.21
CA LEU A 325 -29.51 17.00 3.82
C LEU A 325 -30.95 16.50 3.60
N SER A 326 -31.94 17.32 3.95
CA SER A 326 -33.35 16.91 3.87
C SER A 326 -33.97 17.06 2.48
N GLY A 327 -33.37 17.84 1.60
CA GLY A 327 -33.95 18.24 0.31
C GLY A 327 -34.97 19.38 0.37
N GLU A 328 -35.41 19.80 1.57
CA GLU A 328 -36.29 20.94 1.77
C GLU A 328 -35.51 22.26 2.01
N GLU A 329 -34.23 22.12 2.39
CA GLU A 329 -33.31 23.22 2.65
C GLU A 329 -32.85 23.87 1.35
N LYS A 330 -32.60 25.17 1.40
CA LYS A 330 -31.85 25.87 0.36
C LYS A 330 -30.35 25.65 0.60
N VAL A 331 -29.69 25.04 -0.36
CA VAL A 331 -28.26 24.73 -0.27
C VAL A 331 -27.46 25.63 -1.22
N ALA A 332 -26.44 26.31 -0.73
CA ALA A 332 -25.45 26.95 -1.57
C ALA A 332 -24.32 25.94 -1.88
N LEU A 333 -24.16 25.58 -3.15
CA LEU A 333 -23.01 24.83 -3.63
C LEU A 333 -21.92 25.81 -4.03
N VAL A 334 -20.73 25.66 -3.45
CA VAL A 334 -19.57 26.51 -3.71
C VAL A 334 -18.38 25.67 -4.12
N GLY A 335 -17.60 26.15 -5.06
CA GLY A 335 -16.37 25.47 -5.52
C GLY A 335 -16.47 24.91 -6.94
N GLY A 336 -15.42 25.10 -7.71
CA GLY A 336 -15.36 24.65 -9.11
C GLY A 336 -15.48 23.14 -9.26
N PHE A 337 -15.06 22.35 -8.26
CA PHE A 337 -15.18 20.89 -8.29
C PHE A 337 -16.64 20.37 -8.22
N ALA A 338 -17.62 21.20 -7.83
CA ALA A 338 -19.02 20.85 -7.96
C ALA A 338 -19.46 20.69 -9.41
N GLU A 339 -18.88 21.49 -10.34
CA GLU A 339 -19.14 21.51 -11.77
C GLU A 339 -18.16 20.61 -12.54
N ARG A 340 -16.88 20.68 -12.21
CA ARG A 340 -15.78 19.94 -12.81
C ARG A 340 -15.02 19.18 -11.72
N PRO A 341 -15.51 18.01 -11.32
CA PRO A 341 -14.89 17.27 -10.24
C PRO A 341 -13.49 16.83 -10.62
N ARG A 342 -12.56 16.87 -9.67
CA ARG A 342 -11.33 16.13 -9.79
C ARG A 342 -11.62 14.68 -9.38
N TYR A 343 -11.59 13.77 -10.34
CA TYR A 343 -12.07 12.40 -10.16
C TYR A 343 -11.01 11.33 -10.40
N GLN A 344 -9.83 11.72 -10.92
CA GLN A 344 -8.68 10.85 -11.17
C GLN A 344 -7.37 11.64 -11.08
N GLY A 345 -6.23 10.92 -11.05
CA GLY A 345 -4.89 11.52 -11.06
C GLY A 345 -4.31 11.62 -12.46
N GLY A 346 -3.17 12.32 -12.56
CA GLY A 346 -2.42 12.49 -13.80
C GLY A 346 -1.34 11.42 -13.99
N GLY A 347 -0.91 11.21 -15.24
CA GLY A 347 0.16 10.28 -15.59
C GLY A 347 -0.31 9.01 -16.28
N SER A 348 0.41 7.90 -16.07
CA SER A 348 0.12 6.60 -16.71
C SER A 348 -1.25 6.01 -16.36
N SER A 349 -1.81 6.37 -15.22
CA SER A 349 -3.13 5.91 -14.79
C SER A 349 -4.31 6.76 -15.30
N HIS A 350 -4.06 7.83 -16.08
CA HIS A 350 -5.11 8.73 -16.56
C HIS A 350 -5.97 8.07 -17.63
N ILE A 351 -7.29 8.00 -17.42
CA ILE A 351 -8.29 7.38 -18.30
C ILE A 351 -9.02 8.44 -19.13
N GLU A 352 -9.20 8.17 -20.40
CA GLU A 352 -10.14 8.93 -21.25
C GLU A 352 -11.56 8.49 -20.92
N SER A 353 -12.19 9.22 -19.99
CA SER A 353 -13.43 8.77 -19.35
C SER A 353 -14.63 8.79 -20.28
N PHE A 354 -15.46 7.77 -20.20
CA PHE A 354 -16.71 7.66 -20.94
C PHE A 354 -17.69 8.77 -20.59
N ARG A 355 -17.90 9.03 -19.28
CA ARG A 355 -18.89 9.99 -18.81
C ARG A 355 -18.58 10.49 -17.42
N VAL A 356 -18.11 11.71 -17.30
CA VAL A 356 -17.92 12.34 -15.99
C VAL A 356 -19.21 13.00 -15.53
N VAL A 357 -19.73 12.56 -14.39
CA VAL A 357 -20.94 13.12 -13.79
C VAL A 357 -20.56 14.02 -12.62
N SER A 358 -20.92 15.30 -12.70
CA SER A 358 -20.68 16.29 -11.65
C SER A 358 -21.85 16.40 -10.66
N ALA A 359 -21.57 16.77 -9.41
CA ALA A 359 -22.59 17.03 -8.42
C ALA A 359 -23.59 18.13 -8.87
N LEU A 360 -23.09 19.19 -9.48
CA LEU A 360 -23.92 20.28 -10.00
C LEU A 360 -24.91 19.82 -11.06
N SER A 361 -24.50 18.90 -11.97
CA SER A 361 -25.39 18.39 -13.02
C SER A 361 -26.61 17.62 -12.50
N LEU A 362 -26.54 17.18 -11.26
CA LEU A 362 -27.59 16.38 -10.61
C LEU A 362 -28.39 17.16 -9.54
N ALA A 363 -27.90 18.33 -9.14
CA ALA A 363 -28.38 19.03 -7.95
C ALA A 363 -29.93 19.25 -7.94
N GLU A 364 -30.52 19.58 -9.09
CA GLU A 364 -31.99 19.75 -9.23
C GLU A 364 -32.82 18.52 -8.88
N ARG A 365 -32.22 17.31 -8.93
CA ARG A 365 -32.88 16.05 -8.57
C ARG A 365 -32.96 15.83 -7.05
N TYR A 366 -32.21 16.64 -6.26
CA TYR A 366 -32.07 16.44 -4.84
C TYR A 366 -32.72 17.55 -4.00
N GLY A 367 -32.82 18.77 -4.52
CA GLY A 367 -33.40 19.87 -3.77
C GLY A 367 -33.23 21.24 -4.42
N THR A 368 -33.48 22.28 -3.63
CA THR A 368 -33.28 23.67 -4.07
C THR A 368 -31.86 24.10 -3.76
N PHE A 369 -31.17 24.61 -4.76
CA PHE A 369 -29.78 25.04 -4.60
C PHE A 369 -29.47 26.31 -5.38
N THR A 370 -28.37 26.97 -4.98
CA THR A 370 -27.65 27.97 -5.75
C THR A 370 -26.24 27.49 -5.97
N TYR A 371 -25.62 27.89 -7.08
CA TYR A 371 -24.24 27.54 -7.37
C TYR A 371 -23.40 28.77 -7.64
N ASN A 372 -22.22 28.80 -7.04
CA ASN A 372 -21.18 29.78 -7.35
C ASN A 372 -19.80 29.13 -7.24
N ARG A 373 -18.93 29.47 -8.15
CA ARG A 373 -17.61 28.89 -8.23
C ARG A 373 -16.74 29.23 -7.03
N GLY A 374 -16.81 30.46 -6.52
CA GLY A 374 -16.09 30.93 -5.34
C GLY A 374 -14.57 31.00 -5.47
N PHE A 375 -13.98 30.03 -6.16
CA PHE A 375 -12.54 29.93 -6.46
C PHE A 375 -12.30 29.06 -7.71
N SER A 376 -11.10 29.13 -8.29
CA SER A 376 -10.68 28.26 -9.40
C SER A 376 -10.40 26.83 -8.90
N GLU A 377 -10.84 25.83 -9.65
CA GLU A 377 -10.51 24.41 -9.42
C GLU A 377 -9.14 24.05 -10.02
N ALA A 378 -8.57 24.90 -10.87
CA ALA A 378 -7.33 24.61 -11.59
C ALA A 378 -6.09 25.28 -10.99
N GLU A 379 -6.26 26.44 -10.33
CA GLU A 379 -5.14 27.30 -9.92
C GLU A 379 -5.37 27.88 -8.53
N ASP A 380 -4.31 28.16 -7.78
CA ASP A 380 -4.37 28.88 -6.51
C ASP A 380 -4.30 30.41 -6.75
N VAL A 381 -5.32 30.94 -7.39
CA VAL A 381 -5.44 32.37 -7.67
C VAL A 381 -6.64 32.97 -6.93
N TYR A 382 -6.41 34.05 -6.20
CA TYR A 382 -7.45 34.81 -5.55
C TYR A 382 -8.24 35.62 -6.57
N ASP A 383 -9.56 35.39 -6.64
CA ASP A 383 -10.51 36.16 -7.44
C ASP A 383 -11.59 36.77 -6.53
N GLU A 384 -11.51 38.08 -6.32
CA GLU A 384 -12.43 38.81 -5.44
C GLU A 384 -13.87 38.74 -5.92
N THR A 385 -14.10 38.76 -7.23
CA THR A 385 -15.44 38.71 -7.82
C THR A 385 -16.10 37.38 -7.56
N LEU A 386 -15.40 36.27 -7.84
CA LEU A 386 -15.89 34.92 -7.55
C LEU A 386 -16.22 34.72 -6.06
N GLN A 387 -15.38 35.25 -5.19
CA GLN A 387 -15.59 35.12 -3.75
C GLN A 387 -16.81 35.94 -3.27
N GLN A 388 -16.98 37.14 -3.77
CA GLN A 388 -18.14 37.97 -3.42
C GLN A 388 -19.46 37.37 -3.91
N GLU A 389 -19.52 36.88 -5.11
CA GLU A 389 -20.68 36.18 -5.68
C GLU A 389 -21.07 34.95 -4.84
N ALA A 390 -20.08 34.16 -4.39
CA ALA A 390 -20.32 33.00 -3.55
C ALA A 390 -20.85 33.39 -2.15
N LEU A 391 -20.32 34.46 -1.55
CA LEU A 391 -20.80 34.99 -0.26
C LEU A 391 -22.22 35.54 -0.36
N GLU A 392 -22.57 36.20 -1.47
CA GLU A 392 -23.93 36.67 -1.71
C GLU A 392 -24.92 35.52 -1.84
N ALA A 393 -24.60 34.49 -2.60
CA ALA A 393 -25.43 33.30 -2.71
C ALA A 393 -25.60 32.55 -1.38
N ALA A 394 -24.53 32.49 -0.58
CA ALA A 394 -24.57 31.87 0.74
C ALA A 394 -25.49 32.56 1.77
N ARG A 395 -25.75 33.86 1.62
CA ARG A 395 -26.61 34.62 2.54
C ARG A 395 -28.04 34.10 2.64
N ASP A 396 -28.61 33.67 1.49
CA ASP A 396 -29.99 33.20 1.39
C ASP A 396 -30.13 31.68 1.57
N ALA A 397 -29.02 30.98 1.74
CA ALA A 397 -28.97 29.53 1.94
C ALA A 397 -29.18 29.16 3.41
N ASP A 398 -29.75 27.98 3.64
CA ASP A 398 -29.88 27.38 4.97
C ASP A 398 -28.58 26.65 5.34
N LYS A 399 -27.93 26.01 4.37
CA LYS A 399 -26.64 25.28 4.50
C LYS A 399 -25.74 25.58 3.30
N ILE A 400 -24.44 25.45 3.49
CA ILE A 400 -23.42 25.65 2.47
C ILE A 400 -22.64 24.36 2.29
N VAL A 401 -22.50 23.89 1.06
CA VAL A 401 -21.65 22.75 0.69
C VAL A 401 -20.53 23.24 -0.21
N VAL A 402 -19.29 23.12 0.27
CA VAL A 402 -18.09 23.54 -0.44
C VAL A 402 -17.42 22.32 -1.04
N PHE A 403 -17.20 22.32 -2.36
CA PHE A 403 -16.43 21.30 -3.06
C PHE A 403 -14.99 21.81 -3.22
N ALA A 404 -14.11 21.33 -2.34
CA ALA A 404 -12.70 21.72 -2.26
C ALA A 404 -11.78 20.51 -2.57
N GLY A 405 -10.50 20.75 -2.78
CA GLY A 405 -9.54 19.68 -3.03
C GLY A 405 -8.28 20.18 -3.73
N LEU A 406 -7.47 19.26 -4.22
CA LEU A 406 -6.23 19.59 -4.90
C LEU A 406 -6.46 19.71 -6.41
N PRO A 407 -6.05 20.81 -7.06
CA PRO A 407 -5.93 20.87 -8.52
C PRO A 407 -4.98 19.77 -9.04
N GLU A 408 -5.17 19.34 -10.28
CA GLU A 408 -4.33 18.30 -10.91
C GLU A 408 -2.84 18.63 -10.87
N VAL A 409 -2.50 19.90 -11.01
CA VAL A 409 -1.11 20.39 -11.00
C VAL A 409 -0.43 20.26 -9.63
N PHE A 410 -1.15 19.94 -8.55
CA PHE A 410 -0.59 19.77 -7.21
C PHE A 410 -0.09 18.37 -6.93
N GLU A 411 -0.66 17.35 -7.58
CA GLU A 411 -0.24 15.94 -7.42
C GLU A 411 -0.43 15.18 -8.72
N SER A 412 0.60 14.49 -9.17
CA SER A 412 0.62 13.70 -10.41
C SER A 412 1.78 12.71 -10.38
N GLU A 413 1.73 11.71 -11.23
CA GLU A 413 2.94 10.99 -11.62
C GLU A 413 3.96 11.96 -12.22
N GLY A 414 5.24 11.77 -11.87
CA GLY A 414 6.38 12.53 -12.36
C GLY A 414 6.89 13.62 -11.43
N TYR A 415 6.13 14.03 -10.42
CA TYR A 415 6.56 14.97 -9.38
C TYR A 415 5.83 14.79 -8.06
N ASP A 416 6.48 15.14 -6.97
CA ASP A 416 5.92 15.14 -5.63
C ASP A 416 5.32 16.50 -5.28
N ARG A 417 4.38 16.52 -4.33
CA ARG A 417 3.81 17.75 -3.76
C ARG A 417 4.86 18.51 -2.96
N GLU A 418 4.77 19.82 -2.96
CA GLU A 418 5.65 20.69 -2.16
C GLU A 418 5.17 20.86 -0.70
N HIS A 419 3.86 20.74 -0.46
CA HIS A 419 3.23 20.90 0.86
C HIS A 419 1.90 20.14 0.94
N MET A 420 1.38 19.98 2.17
CA MET A 420 0.07 19.35 2.42
C MET A 420 -1.11 20.32 2.37
N GLN A 421 -0.89 21.60 2.14
CA GLN A 421 -1.95 22.59 2.18
C GLN A 421 -2.87 22.49 0.97
N LEU A 422 -4.16 22.75 1.17
CA LEU A 422 -5.07 23.11 0.09
C LEU A 422 -4.67 24.47 -0.49
N PRO A 423 -5.06 24.79 -1.73
CA PRO A 423 -4.89 26.13 -2.28
C PRO A 423 -5.37 27.22 -1.32
N ALA A 424 -4.59 28.29 -1.19
CA ALA A 424 -4.88 29.36 -0.23
C ALA A 424 -6.22 30.06 -0.53
N CYS A 425 -6.60 30.17 -1.81
CA CYS A 425 -7.88 30.71 -2.22
C CYS A 425 -9.07 29.89 -1.70
N GLN A 426 -8.95 28.56 -1.65
CA GLN A 426 -9.97 27.66 -1.09
C GLN A 426 -10.09 27.81 0.42
N ASN A 427 -8.97 27.75 1.15
CA ASN A 427 -8.96 27.92 2.60
C ASN A 427 -9.58 29.27 3.01
N ARG A 428 -9.23 30.35 2.30
CA ARG A 428 -9.81 31.67 2.53
C ARG A 428 -11.32 31.71 2.29
N MET A 429 -11.80 31.08 1.21
CA MET A 429 -13.24 31.04 0.91
C MET A 429 -13.99 30.27 2.00
N ILE A 430 -13.49 29.13 2.45
CA ILE A 430 -14.09 28.35 3.53
C ILE A 430 -14.17 29.18 4.82
N ASP A 431 -13.09 29.88 5.18
CA ASP A 431 -13.08 30.79 6.36
C ASP A 431 -14.16 31.88 6.26
N GLN A 432 -14.29 32.53 5.12
CA GLN A 432 -15.31 33.58 4.90
C GLN A 432 -16.73 32.99 4.93
N LEU A 433 -16.96 31.79 4.44
CA LEU A 433 -18.25 31.12 4.51
C LEU A 433 -18.62 30.73 5.94
N ILE A 434 -17.65 30.31 6.75
CA ILE A 434 -17.85 30.06 8.20
C ILE A 434 -18.31 31.36 8.92
N GLU A 435 -17.74 32.50 8.55
CA GLU A 435 -18.12 33.81 9.16
C GLU A 435 -19.57 34.22 8.86
N THR A 436 -20.23 33.64 7.88
CA THR A 436 -21.67 33.86 7.63
C THR A 436 -22.54 33.30 8.74
N GLY A 437 -22.02 32.44 9.60
CA GLY A 437 -22.76 31.76 10.68
C GLY A 437 -23.69 30.63 10.21
N LYS A 438 -23.66 30.29 8.92
CA LYS A 438 -24.40 29.16 8.36
C LYS A 438 -23.61 27.86 8.56
N PRO A 439 -24.27 26.69 8.69
CA PRO A 439 -23.58 25.39 8.67
C PRO A 439 -22.85 25.21 7.36
N VAL A 440 -21.53 25.02 7.45
CA VAL A 440 -20.66 24.72 6.29
C VAL A 440 -20.29 23.25 6.30
N ILE A 441 -20.46 22.59 5.17
CA ILE A 441 -20.06 21.20 4.88
C ILE A 441 -19.01 21.26 3.80
N VAL A 442 -17.90 20.55 3.96
CA VAL A 442 -16.83 20.49 2.94
C VAL A 442 -16.74 19.09 2.38
N VAL A 443 -16.80 18.98 1.04
CA VAL A 443 -16.53 17.77 0.28
C VAL A 443 -15.12 17.90 -0.30
N LEU A 444 -14.26 16.92 -0.02
CA LEU A 444 -12.86 16.94 -0.41
C LEU A 444 -12.59 16.04 -1.61
N HIS A 445 -11.82 16.56 -2.56
CA HIS A 445 -11.34 15.87 -3.77
C HIS A 445 -9.80 15.97 -3.85
N ASN A 446 -9.10 15.02 -3.24
CA ASN A 446 -7.63 14.95 -3.16
C ASN A 446 -7.16 13.50 -3.25
N GLY A 447 -5.95 13.27 -3.72
CA GLY A 447 -5.38 11.92 -3.85
C GLY A 447 -4.61 11.45 -2.61
N SER A 448 -4.33 12.38 -1.68
CA SER A 448 -3.57 12.12 -0.44
C SER A 448 -3.91 13.14 0.64
N PRO A 449 -3.55 12.94 1.91
CA PRO A 449 -3.94 13.80 3.02
C PRO A 449 -3.61 15.27 2.80
N VAL A 450 -4.49 16.13 3.30
CA VAL A 450 -4.35 17.58 3.26
C VAL A 450 -4.51 18.22 4.65
N GLU A 451 -3.88 19.37 4.87
CA GLU A 451 -4.05 20.16 6.08
C GLU A 451 -5.41 20.86 6.06
N LEU A 452 -6.16 20.76 7.15
CA LEU A 452 -7.53 21.25 7.29
C LEU A 452 -7.64 22.26 8.47
N PRO A 453 -7.14 23.49 8.31
CA PRO A 453 -7.05 24.46 9.42
C PRO A 453 -8.44 24.91 9.95
N TRP A 454 -9.46 24.74 9.17
CA TRP A 454 -10.86 25.10 9.47
C TRP A 454 -11.70 23.91 9.98
N ALA A 455 -11.14 22.69 10.06
CA ALA A 455 -11.90 21.47 10.35
C ALA A 455 -12.74 21.52 11.63
N ASP A 456 -12.25 22.20 12.67
CA ASP A 456 -12.97 22.31 13.93
C ASP A 456 -14.17 23.28 13.85
N ARG A 457 -14.22 24.16 12.84
CA ARG A 457 -15.21 25.22 12.68
C ARG A 457 -16.32 24.91 11.66
N VAL A 458 -16.14 23.92 10.79
CA VAL A 458 -17.16 23.47 9.85
C VAL A 458 -18.08 22.44 10.49
N ALA A 459 -19.32 22.33 10.03
CA ALA A 459 -20.31 21.42 10.56
C ALA A 459 -20.18 19.97 10.03
N GLY A 460 -19.69 19.80 8.80
CA GLY A 460 -19.50 18.50 8.16
C GLY A 460 -18.28 18.44 7.27
N ILE A 461 -17.68 17.25 7.15
CA ILE A 461 -16.57 16.98 6.22
C ILE A 461 -16.81 15.60 5.60
N VAL A 462 -16.75 15.54 4.28
CA VAL A 462 -16.88 14.31 3.48
C VAL A 462 -15.62 14.19 2.63
N GLU A 463 -14.93 13.06 2.71
CA GLU A 463 -13.78 12.75 1.87
C GLU A 463 -14.23 11.86 0.71
N ALA A 464 -14.17 12.37 -0.51
CA ALA A 464 -14.51 11.66 -1.73
C ALA A 464 -13.26 11.27 -2.54
N TYR A 465 -12.08 11.65 -2.10
CA TYR A 465 -10.85 11.37 -2.79
C TYR A 465 -10.95 11.61 -4.32
N LEU A 466 -10.42 10.69 -5.12
CA LEU A 466 -10.52 10.68 -6.58
C LEU A 466 -11.47 9.56 -7.00
N GLY A 467 -12.76 9.85 -6.89
CA GLY A 467 -13.86 8.89 -6.91
C GLY A 467 -14.34 8.43 -8.30
N GLY A 468 -13.49 8.55 -9.34
CA GLY A 468 -13.83 8.11 -10.68
C GLY A 468 -14.92 8.93 -11.36
N GLU A 469 -15.35 8.51 -12.55
CA GLU A 469 -16.27 9.27 -13.40
C GLU A 469 -17.68 9.44 -12.81
N GLY A 470 -18.05 8.60 -11.82
CA GLY A 470 -19.33 8.63 -11.11
C GLY A 470 -19.33 9.41 -9.80
N VAL A 471 -18.25 10.09 -9.44
CA VAL A 471 -18.07 10.73 -8.13
C VAL A 471 -19.19 11.70 -7.75
N GLY A 472 -19.72 12.46 -8.71
CA GLY A 472 -20.83 13.39 -8.44
C GLY A 472 -22.12 12.69 -8.05
N GLU A 473 -22.43 11.53 -8.63
CA GLU A 473 -23.61 10.71 -8.27
C GLU A 473 -23.46 10.17 -6.84
N ALA A 474 -22.31 9.59 -6.54
CA ALA A 474 -22.03 9.00 -5.23
C ALA A 474 -22.02 10.06 -4.11
N VAL A 475 -21.37 11.20 -4.33
CA VAL A 475 -21.34 12.32 -3.37
C VAL A 475 -22.76 12.82 -3.08
N MET A 476 -23.57 13.06 -4.12
CA MET A 476 -24.92 13.56 -3.94
C MET A 476 -25.82 12.54 -3.20
N ASP A 477 -25.67 11.25 -3.48
CA ASP A 477 -26.39 10.21 -2.76
C ASP A 477 -26.03 10.14 -1.27
N VAL A 478 -24.73 10.33 -0.95
CA VAL A 478 -24.29 10.41 0.44
C VAL A 478 -24.79 11.68 1.11
N LEU A 479 -24.61 12.85 0.49
CA LEU A 479 -25.03 14.14 1.08
C LEU A 479 -26.54 14.16 1.42
N TYR A 480 -27.37 13.54 0.61
CA TYR A 480 -28.83 13.47 0.82
C TYR A 480 -29.33 12.15 1.45
N GLY A 481 -28.40 11.33 1.93
CA GLY A 481 -28.74 10.12 2.70
C GLY A 481 -29.44 9.01 1.93
N ARG A 482 -29.35 9.00 0.59
CA ARG A 482 -29.78 7.85 -0.22
C ARG A 482 -28.86 6.66 -0.01
N VAL A 483 -27.60 6.96 0.29
CA VAL A 483 -26.59 6.00 0.72
C VAL A 483 -26.06 6.43 2.08
N ASN A 484 -25.94 5.49 3.01
CA ASN A 484 -25.30 5.69 4.29
C ASN A 484 -23.78 5.47 4.10
N PRO A 485 -22.92 6.48 4.34
CA PRO A 485 -21.49 6.34 4.17
C PRO A 485 -20.93 5.24 5.06
N SER A 486 -20.02 4.46 4.52
CA SER A 486 -19.41 3.31 5.19
C SER A 486 -17.91 3.22 5.00
N GLY A 487 -17.32 4.16 4.26
CA GLY A 487 -15.89 4.23 4.04
C GLY A 487 -15.11 4.53 5.32
N LYS A 488 -13.89 4.00 5.41
CA LYS A 488 -12.92 4.24 6.48
C LYS A 488 -11.60 4.67 5.87
N LEU A 489 -10.89 5.62 6.49
CA LEU A 489 -9.61 6.10 5.96
C LEU A 489 -8.56 4.96 5.92
N ALA A 490 -7.98 4.73 4.78
CA ALA A 490 -6.89 3.77 4.61
C ALA A 490 -5.49 4.40 4.89
N GLU A 491 -5.48 5.61 5.38
CA GLU A 491 -4.29 6.38 5.78
C GLU A 491 -4.64 7.41 6.85
N SER A 492 -3.66 7.78 7.67
CA SER A 492 -3.80 8.82 8.69
C SER A 492 -3.74 10.21 8.06
N PHE A 493 -4.55 11.15 8.56
CA PHE A 493 -4.45 12.57 8.25
C PHE A 493 -3.68 13.28 9.37
N PRO A 494 -2.40 13.60 9.22
CA PRO A 494 -1.68 14.39 10.20
C PRO A 494 -2.20 15.82 10.25
N ILE A 495 -2.00 16.53 11.38
CA ILE A 495 -2.43 17.92 11.51
C ILE A 495 -1.62 18.83 10.59
N LYS A 496 -0.33 18.56 10.46
CA LYS A 496 0.60 19.30 9.59
C LYS A 496 1.69 18.38 9.06
N LEU A 497 2.31 18.78 7.95
CA LEU A 497 3.35 18.02 7.28
C LEU A 497 4.53 17.63 8.20
N SER A 498 4.96 18.54 9.08
CA SER A 498 6.08 18.27 10.00
C SER A 498 5.81 17.18 11.05
N ASP A 499 4.56 16.73 11.17
CA ASP A 499 4.19 15.62 12.06
C ASP A 499 4.41 14.25 11.40
N ASN A 500 4.58 14.22 10.06
CA ASN A 500 4.83 12.97 9.34
C ASN A 500 6.22 12.40 9.65
N PRO A 501 6.37 11.09 9.92
CA PRO A 501 7.65 10.49 10.29
C PRO A 501 8.73 10.63 9.23
N SER A 502 8.37 10.73 7.96
CA SER A 502 9.32 10.89 6.85
C SER A 502 9.80 12.33 6.63
N PHE A 503 9.22 13.32 7.35
CA PHE A 503 9.42 14.77 7.08
C PHE A 503 10.88 15.20 6.91
N LEU A 504 11.78 14.70 7.74
CA LEU A 504 13.20 15.04 7.67
C LEU A 504 13.98 14.27 6.60
N ASN A 505 13.39 13.21 6.05
CA ASN A 505 14.07 12.29 5.13
C ASN A 505 13.41 12.23 3.74
N PHE A 506 12.35 13.01 3.50
CA PHE A 506 11.66 13.09 2.21
C PHE A 506 11.91 14.44 1.55
N PRO A 507 12.22 14.50 0.25
CA PRO A 507 12.43 13.41 -0.72
C PRO A 507 13.87 12.86 -0.72
N GLY A 508 14.71 13.21 0.24
CA GLY A 508 16.11 12.82 0.31
C GLY A 508 17.06 13.84 -0.34
N SER A 509 18.31 13.47 -0.45
CA SER A 509 19.37 14.29 -1.05
C SER A 509 20.51 13.40 -1.57
N GLU A 510 21.36 13.94 -2.44
CA GLU A 510 22.53 13.24 -3.00
C GLU A 510 22.17 11.87 -3.62
N HIS A 511 20.99 11.83 -4.31
CA HIS A 511 20.43 10.63 -4.96
C HIS A 511 20.12 9.48 -4.00
N LYS A 512 19.89 9.78 -2.72
CA LYS A 512 19.52 8.82 -1.68
C LYS A 512 18.36 9.33 -0.84
N VAL A 513 17.51 8.43 -0.46
CA VAL A 513 16.44 8.68 0.51
C VAL A 513 16.52 7.64 1.62
N ASN A 514 16.73 8.09 2.86
CA ASN A 514 16.79 7.22 4.02
C ASN A 514 15.38 6.97 4.56
N TYR A 515 15.02 5.72 4.72
CA TYR A 515 13.76 5.31 5.34
C TYR A 515 13.98 5.17 6.86
N ALA A 516 14.46 6.27 7.48
CA ALA A 516 14.95 6.29 8.86
C ALA A 516 13.86 6.09 9.92
N GLU A 517 12.60 6.24 9.55
CA GLU A 517 11.45 5.93 10.41
C GLU A 517 11.27 4.42 10.62
N GLY A 518 11.93 3.58 9.80
CA GLY A 518 11.85 2.13 9.89
C GLY A 518 10.40 1.64 9.76
N ILE A 519 10.00 0.72 10.63
CA ILE A 519 8.65 0.15 10.63
C ILE A 519 7.55 1.13 11.12
N PHE A 520 7.91 2.35 11.54
CA PHE A 520 6.98 3.34 12.09
C PHE A 520 6.45 4.25 11.00
N VAL A 521 5.62 3.72 10.10
CA VAL A 521 4.93 4.44 9.03
C VAL A 521 3.45 4.63 9.38
N GLY A 522 2.88 5.79 9.05
CA GLY A 522 1.47 6.08 9.26
C GLY A 522 1.04 5.94 10.72
N TYR A 523 -0.12 5.30 10.97
CA TYR A 523 -0.66 5.13 12.32
C TYR A 523 0.30 4.40 13.27
N ARG A 524 1.16 3.51 12.73
CA ARG A 524 2.18 2.82 13.55
C ARG A 524 3.08 3.81 14.27
N TYR A 525 3.39 4.94 13.63
CA TYR A 525 4.15 6.03 14.23
C TYR A 525 3.26 6.89 15.13
N TYR A 526 2.16 7.41 14.62
CA TYR A 526 1.34 8.37 15.34
C TYR A 526 0.77 7.80 16.63
N ASP A 527 0.28 6.55 16.61
CA ASP A 527 -0.33 5.90 17.77
C ASP A 527 0.75 5.48 18.79
N THR A 528 1.91 4.98 18.34
CA THR A 528 3.04 4.66 19.22
C THR A 528 3.58 5.92 19.92
N LYS A 529 3.65 7.03 19.19
CA LYS A 529 4.12 8.32 19.73
C LYS A 529 3.05 9.05 20.55
N GLN A 530 1.80 8.57 20.53
CA GLN A 530 0.65 9.26 21.11
C GLN A 530 0.51 10.71 20.60
N MET A 531 0.77 10.88 19.30
CA MET A 531 0.70 12.19 18.62
C MET A 531 -0.70 12.39 18.08
N ASP A 532 -1.27 13.58 18.29
CA ASP A 532 -2.54 13.93 17.70
C ASP A 532 -2.48 13.94 16.17
N VAL A 533 -3.56 13.47 15.56
CA VAL A 533 -3.79 13.52 14.11
C VAL A 533 -5.14 14.16 13.84
N ARG A 534 -5.35 14.69 12.65
CA ARG A 534 -6.64 15.24 12.27
C ARG A 534 -7.71 14.15 12.19
N PHE A 535 -7.36 13.03 11.54
CA PHE A 535 -8.17 11.82 11.51
C PHE A 535 -7.25 10.60 11.55
N PRO A 536 -7.51 9.61 12.43
CA PRO A 536 -6.69 8.43 12.53
C PRO A 536 -6.97 7.44 11.40
N PHE A 537 -6.05 6.50 11.20
CA PHE A 537 -6.24 5.35 10.33
C PHE A 537 -7.49 4.54 10.72
N GLY A 538 -8.25 4.12 9.72
CA GLY A 538 -9.48 3.35 9.90
C GLY A 538 -10.70 4.20 10.29
N TYR A 539 -10.55 5.52 10.45
CA TYR A 539 -11.65 6.40 10.88
C TYR A 539 -12.66 6.66 9.76
N GLY A 540 -13.92 6.70 10.14
CA GLY A 540 -15.05 7.09 9.29
C GLY A 540 -16.35 6.93 10.06
N LEU A 541 -17.26 7.91 9.91
CA LEU A 541 -18.57 7.96 10.54
C LEU A 541 -19.64 7.32 9.67
N SER A 542 -20.79 7.06 10.28
CA SER A 542 -22.01 6.58 9.62
C SER A 542 -23.20 7.47 10.02
N TYR A 543 -24.31 7.40 9.28
CA TYR A 543 -25.59 8.00 9.68
C TYR A 543 -26.36 7.14 10.69
N THR A 544 -25.83 5.96 11.04
CA THR A 544 -26.34 5.08 12.10
C THR A 544 -25.25 4.80 13.12
N ASP A 545 -25.61 4.19 14.25
CA ASP A 545 -24.68 3.85 15.32
C ASP A 545 -24.56 2.33 15.46
N PHE A 546 -23.33 1.84 15.73
CA PHE A 546 -23.04 0.45 15.94
C PHE A 546 -22.53 0.18 17.35
N ARG A 547 -22.94 -0.96 17.90
CA ARG A 547 -22.50 -1.42 19.21
C ARG A 547 -21.80 -2.76 19.08
N TYR A 548 -20.56 -2.78 19.52
CA TYR A 548 -19.78 -4.01 19.66
C TYR A 548 -20.15 -4.74 20.95
N SER A 549 -20.03 -6.07 20.95
CA SER A 549 -20.29 -6.91 22.11
C SER A 549 -19.69 -8.30 21.95
N ASN A 550 -19.62 -9.06 23.06
CA ASN A 550 -19.27 -10.48 23.05
C ASN A 550 -17.95 -10.80 22.32
N LEU A 551 -16.87 -10.08 22.61
CA LEU A 551 -15.54 -10.48 22.12
C LEU A 551 -15.17 -11.85 22.68
N ARG A 552 -14.83 -12.78 21.81
CA ARG A 552 -14.46 -14.17 22.14
C ARG A 552 -13.19 -14.56 21.40
N VAL A 553 -12.35 -15.33 22.08
CA VAL A 553 -11.19 -16.00 21.47
C VAL A 553 -11.35 -17.51 21.62
N SER A 554 -10.91 -18.28 20.64
CA SER A 554 -11.01 -19.75 20.68
C SER A 554 -10.13 -20.37 21.76
N ARG A 555 -9.06 -19.67 22.15
CA ARG A 555 -8.11 -20.08 23.21
C ARG A 555 -7.34 -18.86 23.72
N GLU A 556 -6.99 -18.87 25.01
CA GLU A 556 -6.21 -17.77 25.62
C GLU A 556 -4.70 -18.05 25.57
N SER A 557 -4.30 -19.30 25.37
CA SER A 557 -2.90 -19.71 25.24
C SER A 557 -2.76 -20.73 24.11
N PHE A 558 -1.76 -20.54 23.24
CA PHE A 558 -1.57 -21.35 22.03
C PHE A 558 -0.12 -21.25 21.53
N THR A 559 0.27 -22.20 20.68
CA THR A 559 1.53 -22.09 19.94
C THR A 559 1.33 -21.18 18.73
N ALA A 560 2.39 -20.55 18.26
CA ALA A 560 2.31 -19.65 17.09
C ALA A 560 1.72 -20.37 15.84
N GLU A 561 2.03 -21.66 15.67
CA GLU A 561 1.55 -22.49 14.56
C GLU A 561 0.05 -22.85 14.67
N GLU A 562 -0.50 -22.96 15.89
CA GLU A 562 -1.92 -23.21 16.08
C GLU A 562 -2.79 -22.00 15.78
N GLY A 563 -2.27 -20.78 16.02
CA GLY A 563 -3.02 -19.56 15.88
C GLY A 563 -4.25 -19.46 16.79
N VAL A 564 -5.08 -18.45 16.58
CA VAL A 564 -6.29 -18.21 17.35
C VAL A 564 -7.41 -17.64 16.46
N THR A 565 -8.65 -18.11 16.70
CA THR A 565 -9.84 -17.49 16.09
C THR A 565 -10.44 -16.48 17.05
N VAL A 566 -10.75 -15.29 16.54
CA VAL A 566 -11.37 -14.17 17.26
C VAL A 566 -12.73 -13.90 16.67
N SER A 567 -13.74 -13.66 17.49
CA SER A 567 -15.06 -13.22 17.02
C SER A 567 -15.62 -12.13 17.92
N VAL A 568 -16.34 -11.18 17.31
CA VAL A 568 -17.05 -10.09 17.98
C VAL A 568 -18.40 -9.88 17.33
N ASP A 569 -19.43 -9.64 18.13
CA ASP A 569 -20.76 -9.34 17.63
C ASP A 569 -20.91 -7.81 17.46
N VAL A 570 -21.46 -7.38 16.32
CA VAL A 570 -21.78 -5.98 16.04
C VAL A 570 -23.26 -5.84 15.78
N THR A 571 -23.90 -4.89 16.47
CA THR A 571 -25.34 -4.60 16.35
C THR A 571 -25.53 -3.18 15.83
N ASN A 572 -26.34 -3.00 14.80
CA ASN A 572 -26.83 -1.69 14.41
C ASN A 572 -27.89 -1.22 15.41
N ILE A 573 -27.60 -0.19 16.19
CA ILE A 573 -28.49 0.32 17.23
C ILE A 573 -29.26 1.58 16.82
N GLY A 574 -29.07 2.05 15.59
CA GLY A 574 -29.80 3.18 15.03
C GLY A 574 -31.06 2.76 14.27
N ASP A 575 -31.62 3.68 13.53
CA ASP A 575 -32.90 3.55 12.81
C ASP A 575 -32.75 3.38 11.29
N ARG A 576 -31.51 3.26 10.81
CA ARG A 576 -31.15 3.21 9.39
C ARG A 576 -30.21 2.04 9.12
N ALA A 577 -30.36 1.36 8.00
CA ALA A 577 -29.40 0.37 7.54
C ALA A 577 -28.01 1.01 7.33
N GLY A 578 -26.97 0.27 7.64
CA GLY A 578 -25.59 0.75 7.49
C GLY A 578 -24.58 -0.39 7.43
N LYS A 579 -23.37 -0.03 7.08
CA LYS A 579 -22.25 -0.98 7.05
C LYS A 579 -21.17 -0.53 8.02
N GLU A 580 -20.59 -1.46 8.77
CA GLU A 580 -19.50 -1.21 9.70
C GLU A 580 -18.27 -2.02 9.31
N VAL A 581 -17.11 -1.38 9.37
CA VAL A 581 -15.82 -2.05 9.17
C VAL A 581 -15.21 -2.36 10.53
N VAL A 582 -15.29 -3.61 10.93
CA VAL A 582 -14.65 -4.12 12.14
C VAL A 582 -13.17 -4.30 11.89
N GLN A 583 -12.32 -3.65 12.69
CA GLN A 583 -10.87 -3.68 12.58
C GLN A 583 -10.27 -4.41 13.77
N LEU A 584 -9.33 -5.31 13.49
CA LEU A 584 -8.63 -6.09 14.52
C LEU A 584 -7.14 -5.77 14.48
N TYR A 585 -6.62 -5.37 15.62
CA TYR A 585 -5.21 -5.05 15.83
C TYR A 585 -4.57 -6.04 16.81
N VAL A 586 -3.28 -6.24 16.67
CA VAL A 586 -2.46 -7.03 17.60
C VAL A 586 -1.36 -6.16 18.15
N ALA A 587 -1.26 -6.12 19.47
CA ALA A 587 -0.23 -5.42 20.23
C ALA A 587 0.70 -6.43 20.92
N ASP A 588 1.99 -6.37 20.61
CA ASP A 588 3.02 -7.18 21.26
C ASP A 588 3.34 -6.61 22.65
N ARG A 589 3.19 -7.42 23.70
CA ARG A 589 3.51 -7.08 25.08
C ARG A 589 4.70 -7.87 25.61
N THR A 590 5.39 -8.61 24.75
CA THR A 590 6.53 -9.46 25.16
C THR A 590 7.78 -8.64 25.50
N GLY A 591 7.95 -7.48 24.83
CA GLY A 591 9.17 -6.67 24.94
C GLY A 591 10.39 -7.29 24.28
N SER A 592 10.22 -8.34 23.46
CA SER A 592 11.32 -9.05 22.79
C SER A 592 12.02 -8.18 21.73
N THR A 593 11.30 -7.25 21.12
CA THR A 593 11.83 -6.27 20.18
C THR A 593 10.98 -5.00 20.19
N ARG A 594 11.51 -3.91 19.62
CA ARG A 594 10.74 -2.67 19.47
C ARG A 594 9.73 -2.83 18.33
N ARG A 595 8.44 -2.68 18.65
CA ARG A 595 7.31 -2.74 17.72
C ARG A 595 6.38 -1.54 17.88
N PRO A 596 5.52 -1.23 16.87
CA PRO A 596 4.40 -0.32 17.04
C PRO A 596 3.50 -0.75 18.21
N VAL A 597 2.80 0.21 18.81
CA VAL A 597 1.88 -0.06 19.94
C VAL A 597 0.85 -1.10 19.57
N HIS A 598 0.42 -1.14 18.32
CA HIS A 598 -0.40 -2.16 17.69
C HIS A 598 -0.27 -2.14 16.16
N GLU A 599 -0.73 -3.19 15.51
CA GLU A 599 -0.71 -3.36 14.06
C GLU A 599 -2.00 -4.04 13.59
N LEU A 600 -2.59 -3.54 12.51
CA LEU A 600 -3.78 -4.16 11.90
C LEU A 600 -3.44 -5.57 11.39
N LYS A 601 -4.26 -6.54 11.77
CA LYS A 601 -4.12 -7.96 11.37
C LYS A 601 -5.41 -8.56 10.85
N GLY A 602 -6.50 -7.77 10.83
CA GLY A 602 -7.77 -8.19 10.26
C GLY A 602 -8.74 -7.04 10.10
N PHE A 603 -9.59 -7.12 9.09
CA PHE A 603 -10.76 -6.26 8.94
C PHE A 603 -11.90 -7.05 8.29
N CYS A 604 -13.15 -6.63 8.57
CA CYS A 604 -14.35 -7.25 8.04
C CYS A 604 -15.46 -6.20 7.92
N LYS A 605 -16.06 -6.06 6.74
CA LYS A 605 -17.19 -5.14 6.52
C LYS A 605 -18.51 -5.90 6.69
N LEU A 606 -19.38 -5.41 7.56
CA LEU A 606 -20.68 -6.00 7.90
C LEU A 606 -21.82 -5.07 7.51
N ALA A 607 -22.71 -5.51 6.63
CA ALA A 607 -23.97 -4.83 6.34
C ALA A 607 -25.02 -5.22 7.38
N LEU A 608 -25.68 -4.25 8.03
CA LEU A 608 -26.56 -4.45 9.17
C LEU A 608 -27.85 -3.61 9.02
N GLU A 609 -29.00 -4.28 9.06
CA GLU A 609 -30.29 -3.62 9.19
C GLU A 609 -30.49 -3.05 10.62
N PRO A 610 -31.39 -2.08 10.84
CA PRO A 610 -31.73 -1.60 12.17
C PRO A 610 -32.08 -2.73 13.13
N GLY A 611 -31.38 -2.82 14.26
CA GLY A 611 -31.52 -3.86 15.27
C GLY A 611 -30.86 -5.20 14.94
N GLU A 612 -30.28 -5.36 13.73
CA GLU A 612 -29.60 -6.59 13.34
C GLU A 612 -28.25 -6.71 14.04
N THR A 613 -27.88 -7.95 14.38
CA THR A 613 -26.57 -8.31 14.93
C THR A 613 -25.90 -9.34 14.05
N LYS A 614 -24.66 -9.09 13.66
CA LYS A 614 -23.79 -10.06 12.96
C LYS A 614 -22.46 -10.22 13.69
N ALA A 615 -21.84 -11.37 13.52
CA ALA A 615 -20.51 -11.64 14.05
C ALA A 615 -19.45 -11.40 12.98
N ALA A 616 -18.43 -10.59 13.30
CA ALA A 616 -17.16 -10.58 12.59
C ALA A 616 -16.28 -11.70 13.15
N GLN A 617 -15.59 -12.42 12.26
CA GLN A 617 -14.69 -13.51 12.63
C GLN A 617 -13.34 -13.35 11.95
N PHE A 618 -12.26 -13.57 12.71
CA PHE A 618 -10.88 -13.45 12.23
C PHE A 618 -10.10 -14.71 12.64
N VAL A 619 -9.25 -15.17 11.74
CA VAL A 619 -8.28 -16.23 12.00
C VAL A 619 -6.90 -15.60 12.00
N LEU A 620 -6.24 -15.61 13.14
CA LEU A 620 -4.89 -15.08 13.33
C LEU A 620 -3.90 -16.24 13.37
N ASP A 621 -3.02 -16.26 12.39
CA ASP A 621 -1.92 -17.22 12.28
C ASP A 621 -0.63 -16.67 12.91
N LYS A 622 0.49 -17.39 12.75
CA LYS A 622 1.82 -16.98 13.23
C LYS A 622 2.20 -15.57 12.79
N ARG A 623 1.90 -15.21 11.52
CA ARG A 623 2.26 -13.89 10.97
C ARG A 623 1.58 -12.73 11.68
N ALA A 624 0.41 -12.92 12.26
CA ALA A 624 -0.29 -11.87 13.01
C ALA A 624 0.49 -11.43 14.26
N PHE A 625 1.29 -12.32 14.83
CA PHE A 625 2.05 -12.09 16.05
C PHE A 625 3.55 -11.88 15.82
N ALA A 626 4.06 -12.30 14.67
CA ALA A 626 5.47 -12.31 14.33
C ALA A 626 6.03 -10.95 13.91
N TRP A 627 7.32 -10.80 14.06
CA TRP A 627 8.18 -9.80 13.44
C TRP A 627 9.30 -10.48 12.65
N TYR A 628 9.91 -9.78 11.70
CA TYR A 628 10.99 -10.37 10.90
C TYR A 628 12.33 -10.29 11.64
N ASP A 629 12.88 -11.42 11.94
CA ASP A 629 14.20 -11.55 12.56
C ASP A 629 15.26 -11.66 11.46
N VAL A 630 16.01 -10.58 11.25
CA VAL A 630 17.03 -10.50 10.19
C VAL A 630 18.18 -11.50 10.42
N GLU A 631 18.52 -11.77 11.68
CA GLU A 631 19.60 -12.70 12.00
C GLU A 631 19.22 -14.16 11.72
N GLN A 632 17.95 -14.49 11.91
CA GLN A 632 17.43 -15.83 11.56
C GLN A 632 16.98 -15.93 10.10
N GLY A 633 16.75 -14.77 9.44
CA GLY A 633 16.18 -14.73 8.11
C GLY A 633 14.73 -15.24 8.05
N ASP A 634 13.95 -15.15 9.15
CA ASP A 634 12.59 -15.69 9.24
C ASP A 634 11.71 -14.89 10.21
N TRP A 635 10.41 -15.18 10.15
CA TRP A 635 9.37 -14.60 11.00
C TRP A 635 9.33 -15.28 12.37
N TYR A 636 9.51 -14.50 13.42
CA TYR A 636 9.55 -14.97 14.80
C TYR A 636 8.42 -14.37 15.63
N ALA A 637 7.64 -15.24 16.29
CA ALA A 637 6.63 -14.88 17.28
C ALA A 637 7.15 -15.29 18.67
N ALA A 638 7.45 -14.29 19.51
CA ALA A 638 8.03 -14.53 20.82
C ALA A 638 7.02 -15.15 21.80
N ASN A 639 7.53 -15.95 22.75
CA ASN A 639 6.73 -16.40 23.90
C ASN A 639 6.34 -15.20 24.76
N GLY A 640 5.08 -15.13 25.20
CA GLY A 640 4.63 -14.08 26.10
C GLY A 640 3.24 -13.56 25.80
N ALA A 641 2.92 -12.42 26.36
CA ALA A 641 1.59 -11.82 26.28
C ALA A 641 1.46 -10.95 25.02
N TYR A 642 0.29 -11.03 24.40
CA TYR A 642 -0.17 -10.17 23.32
C TYR A 642 -1.57 -9.66 23.64
N THR A 643 -1.89 -8.45 23.21
CA THR A 643 -3.26 -7.93 23.31
C THR A 643 -3.89 -7.91 21.91
N ILE A 644 -5.03 -8.57 21.79
CA ILE A 644 -5.90 -8.43 20.60
C ILE A 644 -6.87 -7.31 20.90
N GLU A 645 -6.93 -6.33 19.98
CA GLU A 645 -7.73 -5.12 20.10
C GLU A 645 -8.72 -5.09 18.94
N VAL A 646 -10.01 -4.86 19.22
CA VAL A 646 -11.06 -4.79 18.19
C VAL A 646 -11.80 -3.47 18.31
N GLY A 647 -11.96 -2.78 17.18
CA GLY A 647 -12.61 -1.47 17.16
C GLY A 647 -13.03 -1.01 15.77
N SER A 648 -13.45 0.25 15.67
CA SER A 648 -13.89 0.91 14.45
C SER A 648 -12.78 1.72 13.75
N SER A 649 -11.66 1.94 14.44
CA SER A 649 -10.45 2.59 13.91
C SER A 649 -9.25 2.25 14.79
N SER A 650 -8.04 2.68 14.40
CA SER A 650 -6.83 2.50 15.20
C SER A 650 -6.92 3.16 16.59
N ARG A 651 -7.78 4.15 16.76
CA ARG A 651 -7.96 4.90 18.04
C ARG A 651 -9.32 4.73 18.69
N ASP A 652 -10.25 4.05 18.05
CA ASP A 652 -11.55 3.72 18.65
C ASP A 652 -11.62 2.21 18.89
N ILE A 653 -10.86 1.76 19.91
CA ILE A 653 -10.82 0.37 20.35
C ILE A 653 -11.97 0.12 21.30
N GLN A 654 -12.89 -0.78 20.93
CA GLN A 654 -14.10 -1.11 21.66
C GLN A 654 -13.86 -2.23 22.68
N TYR A 655 -13.06 -3.22 22.31
CA TYR A 655 -12.74 -4.36 23.17
C TYR A 655 -11.30 -4.82 23.02
N THR A 656 -10.77 -5.34 24.11
CA THR A 656 -9.43 -5.93 24.17
C THR A 656 -9.48 -7.29 24.88
N VAL A 657 -8.60 -8.20 24.50
CA VAL A 657 -8.38 -9.46 25.17
C VAL A 657 -6.89 -9.82 25.16
N GLU A 658 -6.36 -10.23 26.31
CA GLU A 658 -4.99 -10.74 26.41
C GLU A 658 -4.97 -12.21 25.98
N VAL A 659 -3.98 -12.56 25.15
CA VAL A 659 -3.67 -13.93 24.75
C VAL A 659 -2.17 -14.18 24.97
N ARG A 660 -1.78 -15.45 25.04
CA ARG A 660 -0.39 -15.82 25.30
C ARG A 660 0.11 -16.82 24.27
N ILE A 661 1.22 -16.49 23.63
CA ILE A 661 1.98 -17.47 22.84
C ILE A 661 2.92 -18.24 23.75
N ILE A 662 2.94 -19.55 23.57
CA ILE A 662 3.78 -20.51 24.29
C ILE A 662 4.44 -21.46 23.29
N GLY A 663 5.53 -22.08 23.69
CA GLY A 663 6.17 -23.15 22.90
C GLY A 663 6.99 -22.69 21.73
N SER A 664 7.12 -21.38 21.49
CA SER A 664 8.12 -20.86 20.55
C SER A 664 9.50 -21.27 21.09
N LYS A 665 10.33 -21.84 20.22
CA LYS A 665 11.71 -22.11 20.61
C LYS A 665 12.40 -20.77 20.88
N ASP A 666 12.99 -20.63 22.04
CA ASP A 666 13.81 -19.46 22.33
C ASP A 666 14.91 -19.35 21.27
N LYS A 667 15.20 -18.13 20.86
CA LYS A 667 16.24 -17.87 19.88
C LYS A 667 17.61 -18.04 20.56
N PRO A 668 18.50 -18.91 20.06
CA PRO A 668 19.87 -18.90 20.53
C PRO A 668 20.55 -17.61 20.07
N PRO A 669 21.43 -17.01 20.86
CA PRO A 669 22.20 -15.86 20.41
C PRO A 669 23.13 -16.25 19.26
N VAL A 670 23.37 -15.32 18.35
CA VAL A 670 24.41 -15.48 17.31
C VAL A 670 25.77 -15.42 18.02
N ILE A 671 26.52 -16.50 17.94
CA ILE A 671 27.81 -16.61 18.61
C ILE A 671 28.93 -16.14 17.70
N ASP A 672 29.43 -14.94 17.94
CA ASP A 672 30.62 -14.37 17.32
C ASP A 672 31.42 -13.56 18.37
N MET A 673 32.45 -12.85 17.95
CA MET A 673 33.28 -12.06 18.85
C MET A 673 32.59 -10.78 19.35
N ASP A 674 31.48 -10.38 18.70
CA ASP A 674 30.69 -9.19 19.04
C ASP A 674 29.49 -9.53 19.94
N VAL A 675 29.17 -10.81 20.16
CA VAL A 675 28.06 -11.22 21.03
C VAL A 675 28.27 -10.66 22.44
N GLN A 676 27.22 -10.09 23.01
CA GLN A 676 27.28 -9.46 24.31
C GLN A 676 27.15 -10.50 25.45
N LEU A 677 27.91 -10.30 26.53
CA LEU A 677 27.79 -11.16 27.71
C LEU A 677 26.36 -11.23 28.25
N GLY A 678 25.62 -10.11 28.21
CA GLY A 678 24.22 -10.06 28.61
C GLY A 678 23.33 -10.98 27.79
N GLU A 679 23.56 -11.07 26.49
CA GLU A 679 22.83 -11.98 25.60
C GLU A 679 23.12 -13.45 25.94
N LEU A 680 24.39 -13.76 26.13
CA LEU A 680 24.82 -15.09 26.55
C LEU A 680 24.26 -15.49 27.90
N LEU A 681 24.15 -14.56 28.84
CA LEU A 681 23.61 -14.81 30.20
C LEU A 681 22.08 -14.81 30.23
N ALA A 682 21.42 -14.15 29.30
CA ALA A 682 19.95 -14.17 29.21
C ALA A 682 19.41 -15.42 28.50
N SER A 683 20.18 -15.99 27.57
CA SER A 683 19.75 -17.12 26.75
C SER A 683 19.79 -18.44 27.53
N PRO A 684 18.71 -19.24 27.52
CA PRO A 684 18.71 -20.58 28.14
C PRO A 684 19.73 -21.53 27.47
N TYR A 685 20.08 -21.30 26.22
CA TYR A 685 21.06 -22.13 25.50
C TYR A 685 22.51 -21.93 25.93
N THR A 686 22.86 -20.78 26.47
CA THR A 686 24.27 -20.38 26.70
C THR A 686 24.54 -20.02 28.15
N ARG A 687 23.50 -19.73 28.95
CA ARG A 687 23.62 -19.20 30.33
C ARG A 687 24.53 -20.02 31.22
N GLU A 688 24.22 -21.31 31.39
CA GLU A 688 24.97 -22.18 32.29
C GLU A 688 26.42 -22.35 31.85
N TYR A 689 26.60 -22.58 30.54
CA TYR A 689 27.92 -22.71 29.95
C TYR A 689 28.74 -21.43 30.11
N THR A 690 28.14 -20.27 29.84
CA THR A 690 28.80 -18.96 29.99
C THR A 690 29.19 -18.72 31.48
N LEU A 691 28.30 -18.95 32.40
CA LEU A 691 28.59 -18.81 33.86
C LEU A 691 29.74 -19.72 34.30
N GLU A 692 29.77 -20.97 33.86
CA GLU A 692 30.85 -21.90 34.18
C GLU A 692 32.19 -21.48 33.57
N ARG A 693 32.20 -21.15 32.29
CA ARG A 693 33.42 -20.76 31.56
C ARG A 693 33.98 -19.41 32.04
N MET A 694 33.09 -18.45 32.35
CA MET A 694 33.46 -17.12 32.80
C MET A 694 33.81 -17.06 34.31
N LYS A 695 33.49 -18.08 35.08
CA LYS A 695 33.68 -18.08 36.56
C LYS A 695 35.10 -17.68 36.99
N LYS A 696 36.12 -18.16 36.30
CA LYS A 696 37.54 -17.81 36.60
C LYS A 696 37.88 -16.34 36.34
N TYR A 697 37.11 -15.63 35.54
CA TYR A 697 37.34 -14.24 35.15
C TYR A 697 36.44 -13.26 35.91
N MET A 698 35.29 -13.69 36.39
CA MET A 698 34.28 -12.86 37.11
C MET A 698 34.84 -12.32 38.45
N ASP A 699 35.82 -12.98 39.07
CA ASP A 699 36.49 -12.46 40.30
C ASP A 699 37.20 -11.12 40.09
N HIS A 700 37.50 -10.72 38.85
CA HIS A 700 38.14 -9.45 38.52
C HIS A 700 37.14 -8.29 38.47
N PHE A 701 35.84 -8.55 38.39
CA PHE A 701 34.75 -7.58 38.32
C PHE A 701 34.09 -7.29 39.66
N ARG A 702 34.85 -7.32 40.76
CA ARG A 702 34.29 -6.92 42.04
C ARG A 702 34.22 -5.42 42.16
N PRO A 703 33.02 -4.84 42.56
CA PRO A 703 32.90 -3.42 42.74
C PRO A 703 33.90 -2.88 43.75
N THR A 704 34.54 -1.79 43.39
CA THR A 704 35.24 -0.96 44.34
C THR A 704 34.20 -0.17 45.16
N THR A 705 34.52 0.24 46.38
CA THR A 705 33.59 0.87 47.35
C THR A 705 32.92 2.18 46.84
N SER A 706 33.20 2.62 45.63
CA SER A 706 32.68 3.87 45.00
C SER A 706 31.76 3.67 43.81
N GLU A 707 31.55 2.44 43.32
CA GLU A 707 30.78 2.16 42.13
C GLU A 707 29.48 1.42 42.49
N SER A 708 28.37 1.77 41.84
CA SER A 708 27.11 1.05 42.10
C SER A 708 27.12 -0.33 41.43
N GLU A 709 26.54 -1.34 42.10
CA GLU A 709 26.38 -2.67 41.51
C GLU A 709 25.60 -2.62 40.19
N GLU A 710 24.62 -1.73 40.08
CA GLU A 710 23.81 -1.50 38.88
C GLU A 710 24.64 -1.01 37.67
N MET A 711 25.62 -0.13 37.93
CA MET A 711 26.51 0.36 36.87
C MET A 711 27.40 -0.79 36.35
N ILE A 712 27.94 -1.58 37.22
CA ILE A 712 28.81 -2.72 36.86
C ILE A 712 28.00 -3.76 36.10
N GLU A 713 26.79 -4.09 36.57
CA GLU A 713 25.90 -5.01 35.88
C GLU A 713 25.55 -4.50 34.47
N ALA A 714 25.28 -3.19 34.31
CA ALA A 714 25.01 -2.60 33.01
C ALA A 714 26.22 -2.66 32.08
N VAL A 715 27.44 -2.38 32.57
CA VAL A 715 28.69 -2.47 31.79
C VAL A 715 28.93 -3.90 31.33
N VAL A 716 28.82 -4.86 32.24
CA VAL A 716 29.05 -6.29 31.93
C VAL A 716 28.00 -6.78 30.93
N ARG A 717 26.74 -6.36 31.09
CA ARG A 717 25.63 -6.77 30.22
C ARG A 717 25.89 -6.45 28.75
N PHE A 718 26.41 -5.26 28.47
CA PHE A 718 26.64 -4.80 27.10
C PHE A 718 28.08 -5.00 26.61
N MET A 719 28.89 -5.75 27.32
CA MET A 719 30.27 -6.02 26.95
C MET A 719 30.34 -7.14 25.91
N PRO A 720 30.84 -6.88 24.70
CA PRO A 720 31.06 -7.91 23.70
C PRO A 720 32.23 -8.83 24.08
N LEU A 721 32.20 -10.09 23.63
CA LEU A 721 33.26 -11.08 23.92
C LEU A 721 34.66 -10.57 23.63
N HIS A 722 34.88 -9.89 22.50
CA HIS A 722 36.20 -9.35 22.14
C HIS A 722 36.76 -8.35 23.16
N SER A 723 35.91 -7.64 23.92
CA SER A 723 36.35 -6.67 24.92
C SER A 723 36.89 -7.32 26.19
N LEU A 724 36.60 -8.60 26.44
CA LEU A 724 37.05 -9.31 27.63
C LEU A 724 38.59 -9.38 27.73
N ARG A 725 39.30 -9.38 26.59
CA ARG A 725 40.78 -9.33 26.58
C ARG A 725 41.33 -8.10 27.28
N SER A 726 40.63 -6.96 27.20
CA SER A 726 41.07 -5.70 27.83
C SER A 726 40.77 -5.63 29.33
N PHE A 727 39.67 -6.29 29.75
CA PHE A 727 39.18 -6.20 31.13
C PHE A 727 39.53 -7.43 31.97
N MET A 728 39.71 -8.61 31.36
CA MET A 728 39.90 -9.87 32.06
C MET A 728 41.20 -10.59 31.76
N TYR A 729 42.14 -9.93 31.02
CA TYR A 729 43.40 -10.51 30.63
C TYR A 729 43.34 -11.84 29.88
N ILE A 730 42.28 -12.03 29.10
CA ILE A 730 42.06 -13.19 28.25
C ILE A 730 42.83 -13.02 26.94
N THR A 731 43.50 -14.04 26.48
CA THR A 731 44.18 -13.99 25.17
C THR A 731 43.20 -14.13 24.02
N ASN A 732 43.61 -13.74 22.79
CA ASN A 732 42.78 -13.93 21.61
C ASN A 732 42.49 -15.40 21.34
N GLU A 733 43.46 -16.28 21.55
CA GLU A 733 43.31 -17.73 21.38
C GLU A 733 42.27 -18.31 22.35
N GLU A 734 42.26 -17.85 23.61
CA GLU A 734 41.29 -18.26 24.62
C GLU A 734 39.88 -17.76 24.27
N LEU A 735 39.75 -16.53 23.71
CA LEU A 735 38.45 -15.98 23.29
C LEU A 735 37.90 -16.73 22.06
N GLU A 736 38.76 -17.03 21.08
CA GLU A 736 38.38 -17.83 19.92
C GLU A 736 37.94 -19.24 20.32
N GLU A 737 38.62 -19.88 21.30
CA GLU A 737 38.22 -21.16 21.86
C GLU A 737 36.85 -21.08 22.56
N ILE A 738 36.63 -20.04 23.38
CA ILE A 738 35.31 -19.80 24.05
C ILE A 738 34.21 -19.62 23.00
N CYS A 739 34.43 -18.83 21.97
CA CYS A 739 33.49 -18.60 20.91
C CYS A 739 33.13 -19.89 20.15
N GLU A 740 34.13 -20.66 19.74
CA GLU A 740 33.92 -21.93 19.05
C GLU A 740 33.21 -22.99 19.92
N ASP A 741 33.56 -23.05 21.20
CA ASP A 741 32.94 -23.96 22.13
C ASP A 741 31.46 -23.59 22.40
N LEU A 742 31.14 -22.27 22.48
CA LEU A 742 29.78 -21.77 22.57
C LEU A 742 28.95 -22.12 21.34
N LYS A 743 29.51 -21.95 20.14
CA LYS A 743 28.87 -22.37 18.90
C LYS A 743 28.48 -23.85 18.90
N LYS A 744 29.45 -24.73 19.20
CA LYS A 744 29.23 -26.17 19.30
C LYS A 744 28.20 -26.52 20.35
N HIS A 745 28.24 -25.82 21.51
CA HIS A 745 27.27 -26.03 22.57
C HIS A 745 25.85 -25.70 22.15
N VAL A 746 25.64 -24.52 21.50
CA VAL A 746 24.34 -24.12 20.95
C VAL A 746 23.88 -25.13 19.89
N GLU A 747 24.73 -25.51 18.93
CA GLU A 747 24.39 -26.49 17.90
C GLU A 747 23.95 -27.83 18.48
N SER A 748 24.61 -28.28 19.57
CA SER A 748 24.26 -29.54 20.26
C SER A 748 22.91 -29.51 20.97
N GLN A 749 22.45 -28.31 21.35
CA GLN A 749 21.16 -28.12 22.02
C GLN A 749 19.99 -27.97 21.01
N MET A 750 20.30 -27.55 19.78
CA MET A 750 19.30 -27.38 18.71
C MET A 750 18.96 -28.70 17.98
N ASN A 751 19.89 -29.67 17.99
CA ASN A 751 19.70 -31.00 17.43
C ASN A 751 19.07 -31.95 18.44
#